data_ccce235a76935aedffdb1f0b55e549fd
#
_entry.id   ccce235a76935aedffdb1f0b55e549fd
#
_cell.length_a   1.000
_cell.length_b   1.000
_cell.length_c   1.000
_cell.angle_alpha   90.00
_cell.angle_beta   90.00
_cell.angle_gamma   90.00
#
_symmetry.space_group_name_H-M   'P 1'
#
loop_
_entity.id
_entity.type
_entity.pdbx_description
1 polymer ?
#
loop_
_entity_poly.entity_id
_entity_poly.type
_entity_poly.pdbx_seq_one_letter_code
_entity_poly.pdbx_strand_id
1 'polypeptide(L)'
;MIEVTLPDGSKREFNSPVTVGDVAASIGAGLARAALAGKVNGKLVDLSHPITENSTVSIVTDKDPEGLEIIRHSTSHLMAQAVKELYPQAQITIGPVIENGFYYDFSLPKHLTNEDLPLIEKKMDEIVKRDLPIVREEMDRDEAVKYFNSIGEHYKAEIIGSIPAGETISLYRQGDYVDLCRGPHVPSTGRLKVHKLMKLAGAYWRGDSKNEMLQRIYGTAWAKKDDMAAYLHMLEEAEKRDHRRLGKELDLFHFQEEAPGLIFWHARGWALWQQVEQYMRRVYQDNGYQEVKAPQLLDRSLWEKSGHWSKYKENMFTTESENRYYALKPMNCPGHIQIFNSAVRSYRDLPIRYGEFGACHRNEPSGSLHGLMRVRGFTQDDGHIFCTEDQILSECTAYTKLVQKVYADYGFTDISYKIATRPEKRIGDDATWDKAEKALMDALDASGIKYDILPGEGAFYGPKIEYHLRDSLGRGWQCGTIQVDFQMPSRLGAEYVTESNGRATPVMLHRAIVGSLERFIGMLLEHYAGQLPPWLAPVQVAVANITDDQADYAQEVVSMLKKAGLRAEADLRNGKITYKIRELSLQKLPYILVVGAKEKAEGKVAVRVRGGKDLGAMSVEDFIKLVQEDVATRRNVNEIE
;
A
#
# COMPACT_ATOMS: atom_id res chain seq x y z
N MET A 1 -33.77 -17.02 35.34
CA MET A 1 -33.10 -17.72 34.23
C MET A 1 -33.02 -16.77 33.07
N ILE A 2 -31.96 -16.81 32.30
CA ILE A 2 -31.77 -16.03 31.07
C ILE A 2 -31.62 -17.00 29.90
N GLU A 3 -32.07 -16.57 28.73
CA GLU A 3 -31.96 -17.30 27.47
C GLU A 3 -30.82 -16.72 26.65
N VAL A 4 -29.86 -17.57 26.27
CA VAL A 4 -28.76 -17.23 25.36
C VAL A 4 -29.01 -17.87 24.01
N THR A 5 -29.07 -17.05 22.96
CA THR A 5 -29.21 -17.51 21.58
C THR A 5 -27.82 -17.57 20.92
N LEU A 6 -27.47 -18.74 20.37
CA LEU A 6 -26.20 -18.99 19.69
C LEU A 6 -26.31 -18.66 18.17
N PRO A 7 -25.18 -18.55 17.45
CA PRO A 7 -25.17 -18.20 16.01
C PRO A 7 -25.95 -19.18 15.09
N ASP A 8 -26.07 -20.45 15.50
CA ASP A 8 -26.87 -21.47 14.80
C ASP A 8 -28.38 -21.40 15.09
N GLY A 9 -28.81 -20.38 15.88
CA GLY A 9 -30.18 -20.19 16.32
C GLY A 9 -30.60 -21.06 17.50
N SER A 10 -29.74 -21.94 18.01
CA SER A 10 -30.02 -22.73 19.21
C SER A 10 -30.07 -21.86 20.45
N LYS A 11 -30.91 -22.24 21.42
CA LYS A 11 -31.14 -21.49 22.66
C LYS A 11 -30.69 -22.32 23.85
N ARG A 12 -30.08 -21.67 24.82
CA ARG A 12 -29.66 -22.27 26.08
C ARG A 12 -30.13 -21.42 27.24
N GLU A 13 -30.63 -22.06 28.26
CA GLU A 13 -31.06 -21.42 29.50
C GLU A 13 -29.99 -21.53 30.60
N PHE A 14 -29.74 -20.41 31.27
CA PHE A 14 -28.77 -20.32 32.35
C PHE A 14 -29.35 -19.60 33.57
N ASN A 15 -28.81 -19.89 34.75
CA ASN A 15 -29.00 -19.04 35.91
C ASN A 15 -28.19 -17.77 35.77
N SER A 16 -28.81 -16.62 36.01
CA SER A 16 -28.14 -15.31 35.91
C SER A 16 -27.39 -14.99 37.23
N PRO A 17 -26.19 -14.35 37.14
CA PRO A 17 -25.39 -14.10 35.94
C PRO A 17 -24.66 -15.33 35.44
N VAL A 18 -24.44 -15.41 34.12
CA VAL A 18 -23.57 -16.40 33.46
C VAL A 18 -22.51 -15.66 32.68
N THR A 19 -21.28 -16.19 32.61
CA THR A 19 -20.20 -15.59 31.85
C THR A 19 -20.16 -16.13 30.41
N VAL A 20 -19.54 -15.37 29.51
CA VAL A 20 -19.25 -15.83 28.12
C VAL A 20 -18.46 -17.14 28.15
N GLY A 21 -17.51 -17.30 29.11
CA GLY A 21 -16.74 -18.52 29.30
C GLY A 21 -17.61 -19.71 29.70
N ASP A 22 -18.61 -19.52 30.57
CA ASP A 22 -19.55 -20.56 30.95
C ASP A 22 -20.43 -21.00 29.78
N VAL A 23 -20.85 -20.05 28.94
CA VAL A 23 -21.57 -20.34 27.68
C VAL A 23 -20.68 -21.21 26.76
N ALA A 24 -19.41 -20.84 26.57
CA ALA A 24 -18.46 -21.65 25.80
C ALA A 24 -18.29 -23.06 26.35
N ALA A 25 -18.16 -23.18 27.68
CA ALA A 25 -18.05 -24.48 28.38
C ALA A 25 -19.31 -25.34 28.19
N SER A 26 -20.49 -24.73 28.20
CA SER A 26 -21.77 -25.43 27.98
C SER A 26 -21.91 -26.01 26.58
N ILE A 27 -21.24 -25.40 25.58
CA ILE A 27 -21.24 -25.87 24.19
C ILE A 27 -20.30 -27.07 24.06
N GLY A 28 -19.11 -26.99 24.64
CA GLY A 28 -18.15 -28.10 24.63
C GLY A 28 -16.78 -27.72 25.16
N ALA A 29 -16.10 -28.69 25.77
CA ALA A 29 -14.78 -28.51 26.39
C ALA A 29 -13.69 -28.09 25.39
N GLY A 30 -13.82 -28.44 24.10
CA GLY A 30 -12.92 -28.01 23.03
C GLY A 30 -13.05 -26.52 22.77
N LEU A 31 -14.28 -26.02 22.65
CA LEU A 31 -14.57 -24.59 22.42
C LEU A 31 -14.17 -23.75 23.63
N ALA A 32 -14.47 -24.23 24.85
CA ALA A 32 -14.05 -23.56 26.10
C ALA A 32 -12.53 -23.33 26.15
N ARG A 33 -11.75 -24.32 25.71
CA ARG A 33 -10.28 -24.20 25.65
C ARG A 33 -9.79 -23.29 24.55
N ALA A 34 -10.50 -23.23 23.42
CA ALA A 34 -10.12 -22.39 22.27
C ALA A 34 -10.60 -20.93 22.41
N ALA A 35 -11.59 -20.69 23.26
CA ALA A 35 -12.21 -19.38 23.45
C ALA A 35 -11.21 -18.33 23.94
N LEU A 36 -11.23 -17.16 23.34
CA LEU A 36 -10.42 -15.98 23.68
C LEU A 36 -11.29 -14.84 24.21
N ALA A 37 -12.48 -14.67 23.62
CA ALA A 37 -13.44 -13.62 23.94
C ALA A 37 -14.84 -14.04 23.45
N GLY A 38 -15.83 -13.15 23.52
CA GLY A 38 -17.14 -13.35 22.93
C GLY A 38 -17.74 -12.08 22.39
N LYS A 39 -18.81 -12.23 21.60
CA LYS A 39 -19.68 -11.13 21.22
C LYS A 39 -21.04 -11.30 21.91
N VAL A 40 -21.43 -10.33 22.70
CA VAL A 40 -22.74 -10.28 23.35
C VAL A 40 -23.54 -9.17 22.70
N ASN A 41 -24.67 -9.51 22.06
CA ASN A 41 -25.48 -8.57 21.26
C ASN A 41 -24.63 -7.77 20.25
N GLY A 42 -23.66 -8.44 19.59
CA GLY A 42 -22.74 -7.87 18.62
C GLY A 42 -21.55 -7.11 19.20
N LYS A 43 -21.51 -6.84 20.50
CA LYS A 43 -20.38 -6.16 21.15
C LYS A 43 -19.34 -7.16 21.62
N LEU A 44 -18.07 -6.91 21.24
CA LEU A 44 -16.93 -7.72 21.62
C LEU A 44 -16.58 -7.49 23.11
N VAL A 45 -16.46 -8.59 23.87
CA VAL A 45 -16.26 -8.59 25.33
C VAL A 45 -15.34 -9.74 25.78
N ASP A 46 -14.80 -9.62 27.00
CA ASP A 46 -13.97 -10.66 27.63
C ASP A 46 -14.76 -11.94 27.93
N LEU A 47 -14.08 -13.07 28.08
CA LEU A 47 -14.71 -14.33 28.52
C LEU A 47 -15.35 -14.22 29.91
N SER A 48 -14.84 -13.37 30.79
CA SER A 48 -15.37 -13.11 32.13
C SER A 48 -16.58 -12.18 32.13
N HIS A 49 -16.98 -11.63 30.98
CA HIS A 49 -18.11 -10.69 30.91
C HIS A 49 -19.41 -11.35 31.37
N PRO A 50 -20.10 -10.78 32.39
CA PRO A 50 -21.36 -11.33 32.89
C PRO A 50 -22.53 -11.00 31.93
N ILE A 51 -23.32 -12.00 31.62
CA ILE A 51 -24.57 -11.89 30.87
C ILE A 51 -25.71 -11.95 31.89
N THR A 52 -26.48 -10.88 31.97
CA THR A 52 -27.53 -10.70 32.97
C THR A 52 -28.94 -10.71 32.43
N GLU A 53 -29.08 -10.65 31.09
CA GLU A 53 -30.35 -10.61 30.36
C GLU A 53 -30.29 -11.52 29.12
N ASN A 54 -31.46 -11.74 28.50
CA ASN A 54 -31.53 -12.52 27.27
C ASN A 54 -30.68 -11.86 26.19
N SER A 55 -29.75 -12.63 25.61
CA SER A 55 -28.74 -12.09 24.71
C SER A 55 -28.37 -13.05 23.58
N THR A 56 -27.92 -12.51 22.47
CA THR A 56 -27.21 -13.29 21.45
C THR A 56 -25.73 -13.36 21.81
N VAL A 57 -25.16 -14.56 21.76
CA VAL A 57 -23.75 -14.78 22.13
C VAL A 57 -23.03 -15.60 21.08
N SER A 58 -21.90 -15.11 20.60
CA SER A 58 -20.95 -15.90 19.79
C SER A 58 -19.58 -15.93 20.45
N ILE A 59 -18.93 -17.08 20.40
CA ILE A 59 -17.60 -17.27 20.97
C ILE A 59 -16.54 -16.95 19.93
N VAL A 60 -15.55 -16.15 20.32
CA VAL A 60 -14.41 -15.75 19.47
C VAL A 60 -13.21 -16.62 19.83
N THR A 61 -12.61 -17.21 18.81
CA THR A 61 -11.44 -18.09 18.92
C THR A 61 -10.26 -17.54 18.09
N ASP A 62 -9.13 -18.23 18.13
CA ASP A 62 -7.95 -17.92 17.32
C ASP A 62 -8.16 -18.08 15.78
N LYS A 63 -9.28 -18.66 15.38
CA LYS A 63 -9.66 -18.81 13.96
C LYS A 63 -10.43 -17.61 13.42
N ASP A 64 -10.91 -16.76 14.30
CA ASP A 64 -11.67 -15.57 13.96
C ASP A 64 -10.70 -14.37 13.78
N PRO A 65 -10.96 -13.45 12.83
CA PRO A 65 -10.12 -12.25 12.65
C PRO A 65 -9.95 -11.45 13.94
N GLU A 66 -11.03 -11.26 14.68
CA GLU A 66 -11.02 -10.55 15.96
C GLU A 66 -10.20 -11.27 17.03
N GLY A 67 -10.14 -12.60 16.97
CA GLY A 67 -9.31 -13.41 17.89
C GLY A 67 -7.82 -13.10 17.71
N LEU A 68 -7.36 -12.93 16.49
CA LEU A 68 -5.98 -12.56 16.21
C LEU A 68 -5.67 -11.12 16.65
N GLU A 69 -6.62 -10.17 16.47
CA GLU A 69 -6.49 -8.80 16.99
C GLU A 69 -6.37 -8.80 18.52
N ILE A 70 -7.19 -9.60 19.22
CA ILE A 70 -7.15 -9.73 20.69
C ILE A 70 -5.80 -10.31 21.15
N ILE A 71 -5.26 -11.31 20.43
CA ILE A 71 -3.92 -11.86 20.70
C ILE A 71 -2.86 -10.76 20.57
N ARG A 72 -2.86 -9.98 19.49
CA ARG A 72 -1.93 -8.88 19.26
C ARG A 72 -2.05 -7.80 20.33
N HIS A 73 -3.27 -7.39 20.64
CA HIS A 73 -3.55 -6.40 21.67
C HIS A 73 -3.05 -6.87 23.05
N SER A 74 -3.37 -8.09 23.42
CA SER A 74 -2.92 -8.65 24.70
C SER A 74 -1.39 -8.84 24.74
N THR A 75 -0.77 -9.13 23.61
CA THR A 75 0.69 -9.22 23.50
C THR A 75 1.37 -7.86 23.66
N SER A 76 0.74 -6.76 23.25
CA SER A 76 1.27 -5.41 23.50
C SER A 76 1.35 -5.12 25.00
N HIS A 77 0.34 -5.55 25.77
CA HIS A 77 0.35 -5.44 27.25
C HIS A 77 1.36 -6.40 27.90
N LEU A 78 1.52 -7.62 27.36
CA LEU A 78 2.58 -8.54 27.78
C LEU A 78 3.98 -7.91 27.62
N MET A 79 4.23 -7.25 26.48
CA MET A 79 5.47 -6.52 26.25
C MET A 79 5.63 -5.35 27.22
N ALA A 80 4.57 -4.58 27.47
CA ALA A 80 4.60 -3.47 28.43
C ALA A 80 4.93 -3.96 29.85
N GLN A 81 4.35 -5.08 30.29
CA GLN A 81 4.71 -5.72 31.55
C GLN A 81 6.18 -6.15 31.58
N ALA A 82 6.67 -6.78 30.51
CA ALA A 82 8.07 -7.23 30.43
C ALA A 82 9.04 -6.04 30.51
N VAL A 83 8.75 -4.95 29.81
CA VAL A 83 9.54 -3.71 29.89
C VAL A 83 9.50 -3.14 31.31
N LYS A 84 8.34 -3.10 31.94
CA LYS A 84 8.18 -2.59 33.31
C LYS A 84 8.92 -3.43 34.34
N GLU A 85 8.91 -4.76 34.22
CA GLU A 85 9.66 -5.68 35.09
C GLU A 85 11.18 -5.53 34.93
N LEU A 86 11.67 -5.28 33.71
CA LEU A 86 13.09 -5.06 33.43
C LEU A 86 13.55 -3.64 33.77
N TYR A 87 12.68 -2.67 33.55
CA TYR A 87 12.95 -1.24 33.73
C TYR A 87 11.83 -0.60 34.57
N PRO A 88 11.87 -0.74 35.90
CA PRO A 88 10.78 -0.25 36.78
C PRO A 88 10.46 1.24 36.66
N GLN A 89 11.44 2.04 36.20
CA GLN A 89 11.28 3.49 35.98
C GLN A 89 10.61 3.83 34.64
N ALA A 90 10.41 2.84 33.75
CA ALA A 90 9.73 3.05 32.49
C ALA A 90 8.29 3.52 32.73
N GLN A 91 7.86 4.54 31.98
CA GLN A 91 6.47 4.93 31.93
C GLN A 91 5.84 4.39 30.66
N ILE A 92 4.67 3.81 30.81
CA ILE A 92 3.90 3.24 29.72
C ILE A 92 2.89 4.25 29.18
N THR A 93 2.68 4.26 27.88
CA THR A 93 1.72 5.19 27.25
C THR A 93 0.59 4.46 26.54
N ILE A 94 0.71 4.18 25.26
CA ILE A 94 -0.31 3.49 24.47
C ILE A 94 0.30 2.35 23.64
N GLY A 95 -0.49 1.28 23.44
CA GLY A 95 -0.08 0.08 22.71
C GLY A 95 -1.15 -0.43 21.75
N PRO A 96 -1.43 0.25 20.62
CA PRO A 96 -2.45 -0.17 19.68
C PRO A 96 -2.01 -1.36 18.83
N VAL A 97 -3.00 -2.09 18.33
CA VAL A 97 -2.83 -3.08 17.26
C VAL A 97 -2.64 -2.36 15.94
N ILE A 98 -1.79 -2.91 15.11
CA ILE A 98 -1.57 -2.51 13.72
C ILE A 98 -1.71 -3.74 12.80
N GLU A 99 -1.71 -3.52 11.50
CA GLU A 99 -1.70 -4.62 10.53
C GLU A 99 -0.51 -5.56 10.81
N ASN A 100 -0.79 -6.84 11.02
CA ASN A 100 0.17 -7.90 11.33
C ASN A 100 1.02 -7.72 12.59
N GLY A 101 0.60 -6.88 13.53
CA GLY A 101 1.36 -6.69 14.75
C GLY A 101 0.77 -5.68 15.73
N PHE A 102 1.66 -5.11 16.51
CA PHE A 102 1.34 -4.10 17.52
C PHE A 102 2.57 -3.24 17.76
N TYR A 103 2.40 -2.13 18.44
CA TYR A 103 3.50 -1.41 19.08
C TYR A 103 3.11 -0.94 20.47
N TYR A 104 4.09 -0.50 21.22
CA TYR A 104 3.87 0.20 22.48
C TYR A 104 4.92 1.30 22.66
N ASP A 105 4.50 2.45 23.16
CA ASP A 105 5.35 3.61 23.37
C ASP A 105 5.72 3.73 24.86
N PHE A 106 7.01 3.99 25.09
CA PHE A 106 7.59 4.07 26.43
C PHE A 106 8.41 5.36 26.61
N SER A 107 8.28 6.01 27.76
CA SER A 107 9.28 6.94 28.24
C SER A 107 10.25 6.19 29.16
N LEU A 108 11.52 6.20 28.78
CA LEU A 108 12.60 5.48 29.48
C LEU A 108 13.82 6.40 29.64
N PRO A 109 14.45 6.43 30.82
CA PRO A 109 15.69 7.18 31.02
C PRO A 109 16.87 6.57 30.24
N LYS A 110 16.82 5.28 29.92
CA LYS A 110 17.80 4.57 29.08
C LYS A 110 17.31 4.50 27.66
N HIS A 111 18.14 4.83 26.67
CA HIS A 111 17.87 4.51 25.28
C HIS A 111 18.04 3.00 25.04
N LEU A 112 16.95 2.35 24.59
CA LEU A 112 16.97 0.97 24.16
C LEU A 112 17.62 0.85 22.78
N THR A 113 18.30 -0.26 22.56
CA THR A 113 18.88 -0.64 21.28
C THR A 113 18.27 -1.96 20.80
N ASN A 114 18.54 -2.36 19.56
CA ASN A 114 18.05 -3.64 19.05
C ASN A 114 18.62 -4.83 19.83
N GLU A 115 19.72 -4.66 20.57
CA GLU A 115 20.29 -5.68 21.45
C GLU A 115 19.47 -5.91 22.73
N ASP A 116 18.63 -4.95 23.13
CA ASP A 116 17.72 -5.08 24.27
C ASP A 116 16.46 -5.91 23.92
N LEU A 117 16.07 -6.00 22.62
CA LEU A 117 14.87 -6.71 22.20
C LEU A 117 14.85 -8.20 22.61
N PRO A 118 15.93 -8.99 22.43
CA PRO A 118 15.96 -10.38 22.87
C PRO A 118 15.79 -10.54 24.40
N LEU A 119 16.27 -9.57 25.18
CA LEU A 119 16.12 -9.59 26.63
C LEU A 119 14.65 -9.36 27.02
N ILE A 120 13.98 -8.44 26.35
CA ILE A 120 12.55 -8.17 26.57
C ILE A 120 11.71 -9.39 26.13
N GLU A 121 12.01 -10.00 24.97
CA GLU A 121 11.33 -11.23 24.51
C GLU A 121 11.48 -12.38 25.53
N LYS A 122 12.68 -12.59 26.07
CA LYS A 122 12.92 -13.59 27.12
C LYS A 122 12.05 -13.32 28.34
N LYS A 123 11.92 -12.06 28.74
CA LYS A 123 11.05 -11.68 29.87
C LYS A 123 9.57 -11.92 29.52
N MET A 124 9.13 -11.62 28.31
CA MET A 124 7.78 -11.95 27.85
C MET A 124 7.52 -13.46 27.94
N ASP A 125 8.46 -14.31 27.50
CA ASP A 125 8.36 -15.77 27.62
C ASP A 125 8.26 -16.25 29.07
N GLU A 126 8.97 -15.61 30.00
CA GLU A 126 8.88 -15.89 31.44
C GLU A 126 7.47 -15.57 31.96
N ILE A 127 6.88 -14.45 31.58
CA ILE A 127 5.53 -14.05 31.97
C ILE A 127 4.48 -15.00 31.36
N VAL A 128 4.64 -15.39 30.09
CA VAL A 128 3.76 -16.41 29.48
C VAL A 128 3.75 -17.70 30.24
N LYS A 129 4.91 -18.17 30.72
CA LYS A 129 5.03 -19.41 31.53
C LYS A 129 4.36 -19.29 32.88
N ARG A 130 4.24 -18.10 33.46
CA ARG A 130 3.51 -17.88 34.73
C ARG A 130 1.99 -18.05 34.56
N ASP A 131 1.46 -17.97 33.34
CA ASP A 131 0.04 -18.11 32.97
C ASP A 131 -0.89 -17.24 33.85
N LEU A 132 -0.54 -15.98 33.98
CA LEU A 132 -1.26 -15.03 34.82
C LEU A 132 -2.65 -14.75 34.24
N PRO A 133 -3.73 -14.80 35.05
CA PRO A 133 -5.05 -14.38 34.59
C PRO A 133 -5.04 -12.89 34.25
N ILE A 134 -5.75 -12.53 33.18
CA ILE A 134 -5.96 -11.14 32.76
C ILE A 134 -7.38 -10.74 33.16
N VAL A 135 -7.48 -9.86 34.15
CA VAL A 135 -8.74 -9.49 34.79
C VAL A 135 -9.09 -8.05 34.49
N ARG A 136 -10.31 -7.83 33.99
CA ARG A 136 -10.89 -6.51 33.79
C ARG A 136 -11.45 -5.97 35.11
N GLU A 137 -11.09 -4.73 35.41
CA GLU A 137 -11.59 -3.96 36.54
C GLU A 137 -12.17 -2.62 36.05
N GLU A 138 -13.23 -2.16 36.68
CA GLU A 138 -13.76 -0.81 36.44
C GLU A 138 -13.44 0.05 37.65
N MET A 139 -13.05 1.30 37.40
CA MET A 139 -12.65 2.22 38.45
C MET A 139 -13.25 3.60 38.17
N ASP A 140 -13.58 4.32 39.22
CA ASP A 140 -13.93 5.74 39.08
C ASP A 140 -12.80 6.56 38.47
N ARG A 141 -13.13 7.58 37.68
CA ARG A 141 -12.15 8.40 36.98
C ARG A 141 -11.12 9.02 37.92
N ASP A 142 -11.60 9.65 38.99
CA ASP A 142 -10.72 10.36 39.94
C ASP A 142 -9.86 9.39 40.74
N GLU A 143 -10.40 8.23 41.06
CA GLU A 143 -9.68 7.13 41.70
C GLU A 143 -8.62 6.56 40.74
N ALA A 144 -8.94 6.35 39.48
CA ALA A 144 -7.99 5.87 38.47
C ALA A 144 -6.83 6.87 38.26
N VAL A 145 -7.10 8.17 38.17
CA VAL A 145 -6.05 9.20 38.08
C VAL A 145 -5.14 9.17 39.31
N LYS A 146 -5.72 9.09 40.52
CA LYS A 146 -4.93 8.99 41.77
C LYS A 146 -4.10 7.71 41.80
N TYR A 147 -4.68 6.58 41.38
CA TYR A 147 -4.01 5.30 41.34
C TYR A 147 -2.78 5.34 40.41
N PHE A 148 -2.94 5.77 39.14
CA PHE A 148 -1.82 5.81 38.19
C PHE A 148 -0.74 6.81 38.62
N ASN A 149 -1.10 7.95 39.19
CA ASN A 149 -0.12 8.88 39.77
C ASN A 149 0.64 8.26 40.94
N SER A 150 -0.03 7.47 41.79
CA SER A 150 0.60 6.83 42.97
C SER A 150 1.64 5.77 42.57
N ILE A 151 1.49 5.12 41.42
CA ILE A 151 2.44 4.14 40.88
C ILE A 151 3.43 4.73 39.87
N GLY A 152 3.42 6.08 39.69
CA GLY A 152 4.35 6.79 38.82
C GLY A 152 4.02 6.79 37.32
N GLU A 153 2.81 6.35 36.95
CA GLU A 153 2.34 6.28 35.55
C GLU A 153 1.62 7.56 35.12
N HIS A 154 2.36 8.66 35.00
CA HIS A 154 1.80 9.99 34.75
C HIS A 154 1.12 10.11 33.38
N TYR A 155 1.63 9.43 32.34
CA TYR A 155 1.00 9.44 31.01
C TYR A 155 -0.37 8.78 31.05
N LYS A 156 -0.56 7.70 31.84
CA LYS A 156 -1.88 7.05 32.00
C LYS A 156 -2.86 7.98 32.70
N ALA A 157 -2.43 8.69 33.73
CA ALA A 157 -3.26 9.70 34.41
C ALA A 157 -3.67 10.83 33.45
N GLU A 158 -2.75 11.29 32.58
CA GLU A 158 -3.04 12.30 31.54
C GLU A 158 -4.03 11.79 30.49
N ILE A 159 -3.88 10.53 30.03
CA ILE A 159 -4.80 9.90 29.09
C ILE A 159 -6.21 9.83 29.66
N ILE A 160 -6.36 9.42 30.93
CA ILE A 160 -7.67 9.37 31.61
C ILE A 160 -8.33 10.75 31.60
N GLY A 161 -7.56 11.82 31.84
CA GLY A 161 -8.05 13.20 31.80
C GLY A 161 -8.62 13.61 30.44
N SER A 162 -8.18 13.00 29.35
CA SER A 162 -8.64 13.27 27.99
C SER A 162 -9.82 12.39 27.52
N ILE A 163 -10.20 11.37 28.28
CA ILE A 163 -11.36 10.53 27.96
C ILE A 163 -12.64 11.34 28.21
N PRO A 164 -13.65 11.34 27.30
CA PRO A 164 -14.88 12.08 27.49
C PRO A 164 -15.62 11.75 28.79
N ALA A 165 -16.30 12.75 29.38
CA ALA A 165 -17.08 12.55 30.59
C ALA A 165 -18.22 11.54 30.32
N GLY A 166 -18.41 10.62 31.27
CA GLY A 166 -19.45 9.57 31.17
C GLY A 166 -18.96 8.26 30.54
N GLU A 167 -17.77 8.20 29.99
CA GLU A 167 -17.16 6.93 29.60
C GLU A 167 -16.61 6.18 30.80
N THR A 168 -16.81 4.84 30.80
CA THR A 168 -16.28 3.93 31.84
C THR A 168 -14.77 3.82 31.74
N ILE A 169 -14.08 3.99 32.86
CA ILE A 169 -12.65 3.74 32.95
C ILE A 169 -12.45 2.27 33.31
N SER A 170 -11.84 1.52 32.40
CA SER A 170 -11.51 0.11 32.61
C SER A 170 -10.00 -0.11 32.65
N LEU A 171 -9.59 -0.96 33.55
CA LEU A 171 -8.22 -1.39 33.77
C LEU A 171 -8.12 -2.88 33.55
N TYR A 172 -6.94 -3.34 33.15
CA TYR A 172 -6.64 -4.76 33.05
C TYR A 172 -5.43 -5.10 33.91
N ARG A 173 -5.64 -6.06 34.80
CA ARG A 173 -4.63 -6.53 35.72
C ARG A 173 -4.11 -7.90 35.28
N GLN A 174 -2.79 -8.05 35.22
CA GLN A 174 -2.10 -9.33 34.99
C GLN A 174 -0.96 -9.49 36.02
N GLY A 175 -1.27 -10.19 37.12
CA GLY A 175 -0.42 -10.22 38.31
C GLY A 175 -0.34 -8.83 38.95
N ASP A 176 0.88 -8.35 39.20
CA ASP A 176 1.12 -7.02 39.79
C ASP A 176 1.07 -5.88 38.75
N TYR A 177 1.06 -6.21 37.47
CA TYR A 177 0.97 -5.23 36.39
C TYR A 177 -0.48 -4.82 36.13
N VAL A 178 -0.69 -3.51 35.98
CA VAL A 178 -2.00 -2.93 35.66
C VAL A 178 -1.86 -1.94 34.50
N ASP A 179 -2.78 -2.02 33.54
CA ASP A 179 -2.83 -1.10 32.42
C ASP A 179 -4.23 -0.52 32.22
N LEU A 180 -4.28 0.73 31.71
CA LEU A 180 -5.50 1.40 31.26
C LEU A 180 -5.87 0.89 29.87
N CYS A 181 -7.01 0.23 29.73
CA CYS A 181 -7.42 -0.33 28.46
C CYS A 181 -8.93 -0.54 28.35
N ARG A 182 -9.47 -0.47 27.15
CA ARG A 182 -10.88 -0.79 26.86
C ARG A 182 -11.12 -2.30 26.70
N GLY A 183 -10.09 -3.06 26.35
CA GLY A 183 -10.20 -4.48 26.06
C GLY A 183 -10.92 -4.79 24.73
N PRO A 184 -11.36 -6.04 24.53
CA PRO A 184 -11.10 -7.19 25.42
C PRO A 184 -9.68 -7.75 25.29
N HIS A 185 -9.32 -8.64 26.23
CA HIS A 185 -8.07 -9.36 26.27
C HIS A 185 -8.27 -10.88 26.30
N VAL A 186 -7.22 -11.63 25.98
CA VAL A 186 -7.20 -13.09 26.21
C VAL A 186 -7.33 -13.41 27.70
N PRO A 187 -7.83 -14.61 28.08
CA PRO A 187 -8.11 -14.93 29.48
C PRO A 187 -6.86 -15.02 30.38
N SER A 188 -5.69 -15.34 29.80
CA SER A 188 -4.43 -15.40 30.54
C SER A 188 -3.21 -15.17 29.66
N THR A 189 -2.08 -14.80 30.26
CA THR A 189 -0.80 -14.60 29.56
C THR A 189 -0.29 -15.88 28.91
N GLY A 190 -0.67 -17.06 29.41
CA GLY A 190 -0.32 -18.35 28.82
C GLY A 190 -0.88 -18.60 27.41
N ARG A 191 -1.81 -17.76 26.94
CA ARG A 191 -2.32 -17.80 25.56
C ARG A 191 -1.40 -17.12 24.56
N LEU A 192 -0.43 -16.33 24.99
CA LEU A 192 0.38 -15.43 24.17
C LEU A 192 1.75 -16.05 23.81
N LYS A 193 1.75 -17.30 23.33
CA LYS A 193 2.97 -18.10 23.13
C LYS A 193 3.77 -17.78 21.88
N VAL A 194 3.16 -17.11 20.90
CA VAL A 194 3.74 -16.93 19.57
C VAL A 194 3.86 -15.43 19.29
N HIS A 195 5.01 -14.87 19.62
CA HIS A 195 5.30 -13.45 19.47
C HIS A 195 6.76 -13.22 19.09
N LYS A 196 7.04 -12.05 18.53
CA LYS A 196 8.40 -11.58 18.23
C LYS A 196 8.46 -10.06 18.27
N LEU A 197 9.51 -9.50 18.86
CA LEU A 197 9.81 -8.08 18.78
C LEU A 197 10.58 -7.79 17.49
N MET A 198 10.21 -6.74 16.78
CA MET A 198 10.67 -6.51 15.42
C MET A 198 11.71 -5.40 15.33
N LYS A 199 11.41 -4.21 15.88
CA LYS A 199 12.29 -3.04 15.76
C LYS A 199 11.94 -1.98 16.80
N LEU A 200 12.88 -1.04 16.96
CA LEU A 200 12.72 0.19 17.73
C LEU A 200 12.54 1.39 16.79
N ALA A 201 11.79 2.38 17.24
CA ALA A 201 11.66 3.69 16.60
C ALA A 201 11.44 4.78 17.64
N GLY A 202 11.70 6.04 17.28
CA GLY A 202 11.25 7.20 18.05
C GLY A 202 9.82 7.58 17.66
N ALA A 203 9.04 8.09 18.62
CA ALA A 203 7.72 8.64 18.38
C ALA A 203 7.46 9.81 19.35
N TYR A 204 7.00 10.93 18.82
CA TYR A 204 6.62 12.04 19.67
C TYR A 204 5.30 11.78 20.40
N TRP A 205 5.24 12.12 21.68
CA TRP A 205 4.01 12.01 22.45
C TRP A 205 2.86 12.76 21.75
N ARG A 206 1.74 12.06 21.55
CA ARG A 206 0.55 12.56 20.80
C ARG A 206 0.85 13.02 19.37
N GLY A 207 1.96 12.57 18.78
CA GLY A 207 2.34 12.93 17.41
C GLY A 207 2.80 14.37 17.20
N ASP A 208 2.96 15.15 18.27
CA ASP A 208 3.44 16.54 18.19
C ASP A 208 4.95 16.59 18.45
N SER A 209 5.70 17.08 17.45
CA SER A 209 7.16 17.20 17.51
C SER A 209 7.69 18.15 18.61
N LYS A 210 6.82 18.91 19.26
CA LYS A 210 7.15 19.75 20.40
C LYS A 210 7.14 19.00 21.73
N ASN A 211 6.50 17.82 21.74
CA ASN A 211 6.43 16.97 22.93
C ASN A 211 7.64 16.06 23.04
N GLU A 212 7.74 15.37 24.18
CA GLU A 212 8.80 14.40 24.44
C GLU A 212 8.84 13.28 23.38
N MET A 213 10.06 12.91 22.98
CA MET A 213 10.28 11.76 22.11
C MET A 213 10.31 10.48 22.95
N LEU A 214 9.31 9.64 22.72
CA LEU A 214 9.18 8.32 23.31
C LEU A 214 9.91 7.26 22.49
N GLN A 215 10.15 6.10 23.10
CA GLN A 215 10.72 4.96 22.43
C GLN A 215 9.60 3.97 22.10
N ARG A 216 9.42 3.69 20.81
CA ARG A 216 8.42 2.78 20.29
C ARG A 216 9.02 1.42 19.99
N ILE A 217 8.45 0.36 20.57
CA ILE A 217 8.81 -1.01 20.27
C ILE A 217 7.72 -1.62 19.40
N TYR A 218 8.08 -2.11 18.22
CA TYR A 218 7.18 -2.87 17.36
C TYR A 218 7.33 -4.36 17.60
N GLY A 219 6.20 -5.06 17.63
CA GLY A 219 6.13 -6.50 17.72
C GLY A 219 5.07 -7.11 16.81
N THR A 220 5.13 -8.42 16.66
CA THR A 220 4.11 -9.23 15.98
C THR A 220 3.69 -10.39 16.87
N ALA A 221 2.43 -10.82 16.75
CA ALA A 221 1.91 -11.98 17.46
C ALA A 221 0.92 -12.75 16.59
N TRP A 222 0.92 -14.07 16.76
CA TRP A 222 0.17 -15.00 15.92
C TRP A 222 -0.43 -16.13 16.78
N ALA A 223 -1.49 -16.74 16.27
CA ALA A 223 -2.10 -17.90 16.90
C ALA A 223 -1.20 -19.14 16.81
N LYS A 224 -0.48 -19.30 15.69
CA LYS A 224 0.35 -20.46 15.39
C LYS A 224 1.77 -20.07 15.00
N LYS A 225 2.74 -20.92 15.32
CA LYS A 225 4.15 -20.72 14.96
C LYS A 225 4.36 -20.71 13.45
N ASP A 226 3.63 -21.52 12.70
CA ASP A 226 3.75 -21.61 11.25
C ASP A 226 3.30 -20.31 10.57
N ASP A 227 2.23 -19.67 11.07
CA ASP A 227 1.75 -18.39 10.56
C ASP A 227 2.79 -17.28 10.80
N MET A 228 3.43 -17.28 11.98
CA MET A 228 4.51 -16.35 12.29
C MET A 228 5.73 -16.61 11.40
N ALA A 229 6.11 -17.88 11.21
CA ALA A 229 7.23 -18.24 10.34
C ALA A 229 6.99 -17.82 8.90
N ALA A 230 5.79 -18.02 8.37
CA ALA A 230 5.38 -17.56 7.04
C ALA A 230 5.45 -16.02 6.92
N TYR A 231 4.99 -15.30 7.94
CA TYR A 231 5.07 -13.84 7.98
C TYR A 231 6.53 -13.33 8.00
N LEU A 232 7.38 -13.92 8.83
CA LEU A 232 8.80 -13.54 8.90
C LEU A 232 9.52 -13.85 7.59
N HIS A 233 9.22 -14.99 6.97
CA HIS A 233 9.75 -15.32 5.64
C HIS A 233 9.29 -14.31 4.57
N MET A 234 8.01 -13.92 4.59
CA MET A 234 7.51 -12.87 3.71
C MET A 234 8.27 -11.55 3.88
N LEU A 235 8.60 -11.16 5.13
CA LEU A 235 9.38 -9.95 5.39
C LEU A 235 10.82 -10.04 4.86
N GLU A 236 11.47 -11.19 5.04
CA GLU A 236 12.82 -11.43 4.48
C GLU A 236 12.80 -11.36 2.95
N GLU A 237 11.80 -11.97 2.32
CA GLU A 237 11.62 -11.88 0.87
C GLU A 237 11.32 -10.45 0.42
N ALA A 238 10.52 -9.69 1.18
CA ALA A 238 10.26 -8.28 0.90
C ALA A 238 11.55 -7.44 0.96
N GLU A 239 12.42 -7.68 1.93
CA GLU A 239 13.71 -7.00 2.03
C GLU A 239 14.64 -7.32 0.86
N LYS A 240 14.70 -8.59 0.44
CA LYS A 240 15.47 -9.01 -0.74
C LYS A 240 14.95 -8.35 -2.03
N ARG A 241 13.67 -8.02 -2.10
CA ARG A 241 13.00 -7.41 -3.24
C ARG A 241 12.87 -5.89 -3.15
N ASP A 242 13.41 -5.27 -2.09
CA ASP A 242 13.33 -3.82 -1.91
C ASP A 242 13.86 -3.10 -3.17
N HIS A 243 13.00 -2.26 -3.75
CA HIS A 243 13.30 -1.54 -5.00
C HIS A 243 14.51 -0.62 -4.89
N ARG A 244 14.84 -0.13 -3.69
CA ARG A 244 16.03 0.72 -3.46
C ARG A 244 17.32 -0.11 -3.61
N ARG A 245 17.31 -1.34 -3.09
CA ARG A 245 18.40 -2.30 -3.24
C ARG A 245 18.52 -2.75 -4.69
N LEU A 246 17.42 -3.18 -5.29
CA LEU A 246 17.39 -3.60 -6.69
C LEU A 246 17.77 -2.46 -7.64
N GLY A 247 17.33 -1.24 -7.37
CA GLY A 247 17.69 -0.06 -8.15
C GLY A 247 19.19 0.20 -8.18
N LYS A 248 19.87 0.01 -7.05
CA LYS A 248 21.32 0.11 -6.95
C LYS A 248 22.04 -1.07 -7.63
N GLU A 249 21.61 -2.31 -7.35
CA GLU A 249 22.22 -3.54 -7.92
C GLU A 249 22.09 -3.59 -9.46
N LEU A 250 20.97 -3.11 -10.00
CA LEU A 250 20.68 -3.12 -11.44
C LEU A 250 21.03 -1.79 -12.14
N ASP A 251 21.62 -0.84 -11.44
CA ASP A 251 22.02 0.48 -11.97
C ASP A 251 20.86 1.27 -12.60
N LEU A 252 19.72 1.38 -11.86
CA LEU A 252 18.51 2.00 -12.38
C LEU A 252 18.35 3.46 -12.00
N PHE A 253 18.64 3.82 -10.75
CA PHE A 253 18.47 5.17 -10.21
C PHE A 253 19.21 5.38 -8.90
N HIS A 254 19.35 6.64 -8.49
CA HIS A 254 19.79 7.00 -7.14
C HIS A 254 19.09 8.25 -6.61
N PHE A 255 19.25 8.50 -5.32
CA PHE A 255 18.86 9.71 -4.60
C PHE A 255 20.09 10.38 -4.03
N GLN A 256 20.07 11.70 -3.93
CA GLN A 256 21.14 12.47 -3.32
C GLN A 256 20.62 13.71 -2.58
N GLU A 257 21.49 14.31 -1.76
CA GLU A 257 21.11 15.36 -0.82
C GLU A 257 20.63 16.66 -1.50
N GLU A 258 21.16 16.99 -2.67
CA GLU A 258 20.80 18.19 -3.43
C GLU A 258 19.38 18.14 -4.01
N ALA A 259 18.77 16.96 -4.05
CA ALA A 259 17.42 16.76 -4.58
C ALA A 259 16.61 15.80 -3.70
N PRO A 260 16.27 16.17 -2.46
CA PRO A 260 15.60 15.29 -1.53
C PRO A 260 14.18 14.95 -2.01
N GLY A 261 13.92 13.65 -2.18
CA GLY A 261 12.64 13.13 -2.70
C GLY A 261 12.49 13.27 -4.22
N LEU A 262 13.55 13.58 -4.95
CA LEU A 262 13.62 13.58 -6.42
C LEU A 262 14.60 12.52 -6.91
N ILE A 263 14.36 11.96 -8.09
CA ILE A 263 15.04 10.77 -8.57
C ILE A 263 15.99 11.12 -9.70
N PHE A 264 17.23 10.61 -9.60
CA PHE A 264 18.18 10.59 -10.71
C PHE A 264 18.10 9.24 -11.42
N TRP A 265 17.48 9.22 -12.60
CA TRP A 265 17.35 8.01 -13.40
C TRP A 265 18.61 7.75 -14.21
N HIS A 266 19.18 6.56 -14.07
CA HIS A 266 20.30 6.10 -14.91
C HIS A 266 19.77 5.58 -16.26
N ALA A 267 20.65 5.32 -17.21
CA ALA A 267 20.27 4.90 -18.56
C ALA A 267 19.35 3.68 -18.57
N ARG A 268 19.64 2.67 -17.74
CA ARG A 268 18.81 1.45 -17.61
C ARG A 268 17.47 1.74 -16.95
N GLY A 269 17.45 2.54 -15.90
CA GLY A 269 16.21 2.97 -15.26
C GLY A 269 15.33 3.78 -16.19
N TRP A 270 15.94 4.68 -16.96
CA TRP A 270 15.22 5.47 -17.96
C TRP A 270 14.67 4.62 -19.11
N ALA A 271 15.40 3.57 -19.52
CA ALA A 271 14.89 2.62 -20.50
C ALA A 271 13.62 1.90 -19.99
N LEU A 272 13.63 1.45 -18.73
CA LEU A 272 12.42 0.87 -18.09
C LEU A 272 11.27 1.88 -18.05
N TRP A 273 11.54 3.12 -17.62
CA TRP A 273 10.57 4.20 -17.62
C TRP A 273 9.90 4.37 -18.99
N GLN A 274 10.71 4.45 -20.05
CA GLN A 274 10.22 4.60 -21.40
C GLN A 274 9.32 3.44 -21.85
N GLN A 275 9.60 2.20 -21.43
CA GLN A 275 8.74 1.06 -21.75
C GLN A 275 7.36 1.19 -21.09
N VAL A 276 7.33 1.59 -19.82
CA VAL A 276 6.07 1.83 -19.09
C VAL A 276 5.29 2.97 -19.74
N GLU A 277 5.93 4.10 -20.01
CA GLU A 277 5.30 5.28 -20.61
C GLU A 277 4.77 4.99 -22.03
N GLN A 278 5.56 4.32 -22.88
CA GLN A 278 5.15 3.96 -24.24
C GLN A 278 3.98 2.98 -24.25
N TYR A 279 3.96 2.02 -23.33
CA TYR A 279 2.82 1.13 -23.19
C TYR A 279 1.56 1.91 -22.81
N MET A 280 1.63 2.78 -21.81
CA MET A 280 0.50 3.60 -21.38
C MET A 280 0.05 4.59 -22.46
N ARG A 281 0.97 5.10 -23.29
CA ARG A 281 0.63 5.95 -24.44
C ARG A 281 -0.19 5.20 -25.49
N ARG A 282 0.15 3.93 -25.76
CA ARG A 282 -0.69 3.06 -26.62
C ARG A 282 -2.07 2.82 -26.00
N VAL A 283 -2.11 2.59 -24.67
CA VAL A 283 -3.39 2.47 -23.93
C VAL A 283 -4.26 3.72 -24.13
N TYR A 284 -3.69 4.92 -24.10
CA TYR A 284 -4.43 6.16 -24.38
C TYR A 284 -4.98 6.17 -25.80
N GLN A 285 -4.14 5.91 -26.79
CA GLN A 285 -4.51 5.92 -28.21
C GLN A 285 -5.63 4.92 -28.51
N ASP A 286 -5.49 3.69 -28.01
CA ASP A 286 -6.45 2.60 -28.25
C ASP A 286 -7.81 2.83 -27.57
N ASN A 287 -7.89 3.69 -26.56
CA ASN A 287 -9.10 3.95 -25.78
C ASN A 287 -9.65 5.38 -25.94
N GLY A 288 -9.23 6.08 -26.99
CA GLY A 288 -9.77 7.38 -27.37
C GLY A 288 -9.40 8.53 -26.42
N TYR A 289 -8.28 8.42 -25.71
CA TYR A 289 -7.71 9.52 -24.94
C TYR A 289 -6.87 10.41 -25.84
N GLN A 290 -7.06 11.71 -25.71
CA GLN A 290 -6.23 12.74 -26.33
C GLN A 290 -5.10 13.08 -25.36
N GLU A 291 -3.85 12.80 -25.74
CA GLU A 291 -2.70 13.18 -24.93
C GLU A 291 -2.50 14.69 -24.99
N VAL A 292 -2.46 15.33 -23.82
CA VAL A 292 -2.28 16.77 -23.66
C VAL A 292 -1.09 17.08 -22.76
N LYS A 293 -0.68 18.36 -22.73
CA LYS A 293 0.41 18.81 -21.84
C LYS A 293 0.08 20.16 -21.25
N ALA A 294 -0.06 20.23 -19.92
CA ALA A 294 -0.26 21.47 -19.19
C ALA A 294 1.07 22.01 -18.64
N PRO A 295 1.22 23.33 -18.45
CA PRO A 295 2.40 23.92 -17.83
C PRO A 295 2.62 23.39 -16.40
N GLN A 296 3.87 23.27 -15.98
CA GLN A 296 4.22 22.82 -14.63
C GLN A 296 4.14 23.96 -13.62
N LEU A 297 4.51 25.15 -14.00
CA LEU A 297 4.50 26.35 -13.17
C LEU A 297 3.31 27.22 -13.55
N LEU A 298 2.41 27.44 -12.60
CA LEU A 298 1.16 28.17 -12.81
C LEU A 298 0.95 29.25 -11.75
N ASP A 299 0.31 30.33 -12.15
CA ASP A 299 0.01 31.47 -11.28
C ASP A 299 -0.94 31.09 -10.15
N ARG A 300 -0.72 31.68 -8.98
CA ARG A 300 -1.53 31.47 -7.75
C ARG A 300 -3.03 31.62 -7.99
N SER A 301 -3.45 32.53 -8.86
CA SER A 301 -4.86 32.80 -9.11
C SER A 301 -5.66 31.58 -9.60
N LEU A 302 -5.01 30.69 -10.37
CA LEU A 302 -5.64 29.43 -10.80
C LEU A 302 -5.88 28.49 -9.61
N TRP A 303 -4.90 28.43 -8.71
CA TRP A 303 -4.96 27.59 -7.51
C TRP A 303 -5.99 28.10 -6.47
N GLU A 304 -6.17 29.42 -6.40
CA GLU A 304 -7.21 30.04 -5.59
C GLU A 304 -8.61 29.71 -6.12
N LYS A 305 -8.83 29.88 -7.44
CA LYS A 305 -10.11 29.57 -8.09
C LYS A 305 -10.50 28.11 -7.94
N SER A 306 -9.56 27.21 -8.13
CA SER A 306 -9.78 25.75 -8.00
C SER A 306 -9.95 25.27 -6.56
N GLY A 307 -9.58 26.09 -5.55
CA GLY A 307 -9.65 25.74 -4.14
C GLY A 307 -8.41 25.06 -3.57
N HIS A 308 -7.41 24.73 -4.39
CA HIS A 308 -6.17 24.09 -3.95
C HIS A 308 -5.38 24.99 -2.99
N TRP A 309 -5.32 26.30 -3.26
CA TRP A 309 -4.58 27.23 -2.40
C TRP A 309 -5.05 27.24 -0.95
N SER A 310 -6.35 27.17 -0.71
CA SER A 310 -6.92 27.17 0.64
C SER A 310 -6.83 25.84 1.38
N LYS A 311 -6.79 24.72 0.63
CA LYS A 311 -6.87 23.36 1.18
C LYS A 311 -5.57 22.60 1.14
N TYR A 312 -4.62 23.01 0.28
CA TYR A 312 -3.45 22.21 -0.06
C TYR A 312 -2.13 23.00 -0.09
N LYS A 313 -2.14 24.29 0.31
CA LYS A 313 -0.98 25.20 0.21
C LYS A 313 0.28 24.65 0.87
N GLU A 314 0.16 24.03 2.04
CA GLU A 314 1.29 23.49 2.80
C GLU A 314 2.05 22.39 2.04
N ASN A 315 1.36 21.70 1.12
CA ASN A 315 1.92 20.66 0.29
C ASN A 315 2.37 21.15 -1.10
N MET A 316 2.38 22.46 -1.34
CA MET A 316 2.76 23.04 -2.63
C MET A 316 4.14 23.67 -2.56
N PHE A 317 4.97 23.46 -3.59
CA PHE A 317 6.15 24.25 -3.83
C PHE A 317 5.76 25.56 -4.49
N THR A 318 6.11 26.68 -3.85
CA THR A 318 5.77 28.02 -4.33
C THR A 318 7.03 28.83 -4.61
N THR A 319 6.94 29.76 -5.56
CA THR A 319 8.01 30.69 -5.89
C THR A 319 7.43 32.05 -6.24
N GLU A 320 8.26 33.09 -6.17
CA GLU A 320 7.89 34.45 -6.55
C GLU A 320 8.83 34.93 -7.65
N SER A 321 8.28 35.54 -8.69
CA SER A 321 9.02 36.17 -9.77
C SER A 321 8.20 37.34 -10.32
N GLU A 322 8.85 38.46 -10.64
CA GLU A 322 8.21 39.65 -11.24
C GLU A 322 6.98 40.14 -10.44
N ASN A 323 7.04 40.09 -9.11
CA ASN A 323 5.95 40.44 -8.19
C ASN A 323 4.69 39.55 -8.34
N ARG A 324 4.84 38.33 -8.85
CA ARG A 324 3.77 37.33 -8.97
C ARG A 324 4.14 36.07 -8.25
N TYR A 325 3.15 35.44 -7.60
CA TYR A 325 3.30 34.15 -6.94
C TYR A 325 2.90 33.02 -7.87
N TYR A 326 3.74 32.01 -7.92
CA TYR A 326 3.53 30.81 -8.71
C TYR A 326 3.62 29.57 -7.83
N ALA A 327 3.04 28.47 -8.30
CA ALA A 327 3.25 27.16 -7.70
C ALA A 327 3.59 26.13 -8.77
N LEU A 328 4.49 25.21 -8.44
CA LEU A 328 4.61 23.96 -9.19
C LEU A 328 3.34 23.17 -9.01
N LYS A 329 2.75 22.68 -10.08
CA LYS A 329 1.46 21.97 -10.02
C LYS A 329 1.55 20.72 -9.15
N PRO A 330 0.71 20.59 -8.09
CA PRO A 330 0.58 19.38 -7.32
C PRO A 330 -0.38 18.38 -7.98
N MET A 331 -1.20 18.84 -8.92
CA MET A 331 -2.23 18.11 -9.66
C MET A 331 -2.40 18.68 -11.05
N ASN A 332 -2.92 17.89 -12.01
CA ASN A 332 -3.10 18.30 -13.40
C ASN A 332 -4.51 18.85 -13.70
N CYS A 333 -5.49 18.57 -12.83
CA CYS A 333 -6.90 18.83 -13.08
C CYS A 333 -7.23 20.29 -13.49
N PRO A 334 -6.73 21.36 -12.83
CA PRO A 334 -7.03 22.72 -13.26
C PRO A 334 -6.47 23.04 -14.66
N GLY A 335 -5.31 22.47 -15.00
CA GLY A 335 -4.70 22.64 -16.34
C GLY A 335 -5.56 22.02 -17.45
N HIS A 336 -6.09 20.82 -17.22
CA HIS A 336 -6.97 20.15 -18.19
C HIS A 336 -8.29 20.90 -18.38
N ILE A 337 -8.84 21.52 -17.33
CA ILE A 337 -10.02 22.38 -17.46
C ILE A 337 -9.69 23.62 -18.32
N GLN A 338 -8.50 24.21 -18.19
CA GLN A 338 -8.11 25.32 -19.06
C GLN A 338 -8.01 24.89 -20.54
N ILE A 339 -7.53 23.67 -20.81
CA ILE A 339 -7.51 23.11 -22.17
C ILE A 339 -8.94 22.87 -22.66
N PHE A 340 -9.83 22.34 -21.83
CA PHE A 340 -11.24 22.19 -22.19
C PHE A 340 -11.88 23.54 -22.54
N ASN A 341 -11.62 24.57 -21.75
CA ASN A 341 -12.16 25.93 -21.93
C ASN A 341 -11.58 26.69 -23.12
N SER A 342 -10.50 26.20 -23.73
CA SER A 342 -9.84 26.90 -24.86
C SER A 342 -10.69 26.96 -26.15
N ALA A 343 -11.77 26.17 -26.23
CA ALA A 343 -12.70 26.14 -27.34
C ALA A 343 -14.14 25.95 -26.88
N VAL A 344 -15.11 26.37 -27.68
CA VAL A 344 -16.52 26.08 -27.43
C VAL A 344 -16.76 24.58 -27.60
N ARG A 345 -17.35 23.96 -26.62
CA ARG A 345 -17.69 22.51 -26.61
C ARG A 345 -19.18 22.32 -26.79
N SER A 346 -19.57 21.27 -27.50
CA SER A 346 -20.94 20.85 -27.69
C SER A 346 -21.20 19.51 -26.98
N TYR A 347 -22.45 19.23 -26.63
CA TYR A 347 -22.84 17.92 -26.10
C TYR A 347 -22.44 16.75 -27.01
N ARG A 348 -22.28 17.01 -28.32
CA ARG A 348 -21.82 16.01 -29.31
C ARG A 348 -20.33 15.67 -29.19
N ASP A 349 -19.54 16.56 -28.58
CA ASP A 349 -18.11 16.34 -28.35
C ASP A 349 -17.86 15.45 -27.13
N LEU A 350 -18.87 15.34 -26.23
CA LEU A 350 -18.74 14.57 -25.00
C LEU A 350 -19.03 13.08 -25.21
N PRO A 351 -18.31 12.16 -24.55
CA PRO A 351 -17.26 12.43 -23.57
C PRO A 351 -15.92 12.83 -24.22
N ILE A 352 -15.26 13.85 -23.66
CA ILE A 352 -13.88 14.20 -24.02
C ILE A 352 -12.95 13.57 -22.98
N ARG A 353 -11.95 12.81 -23.43
CA ARG A 353 -10.99 12.14 -22.56
C ARG A 353 -9.60 12.72 -22.81
N TYR A 354 -9.06 13.45 -21.82
CA TYR A 354 -7.68 13.90 -21.80
C TYR A 354 -6.81 12.97 -20.97
N GLY A 355 -5.58 12.72 -21.44
CA GLY A 355 -4.54 12.03 -20.70
C GLY A 355 -3.26 12.83 -20.71
N GLU A 356 -2.53 12.85 -19.62
CA GLU A 356 -1.24 13.53 -19.51
C GLU A 356 -0.26 12.69 -18.68
N PHE A 357 0.97 12.51 -19.17
CA PHE A 357 2.08 12.16 -18.31
C PHE A 357 2.52 13.44 -17.60
N GLY A 358 1.81 13.77 -16.53
CA GLY A 358 1.89 15.03 -15.83
C GLY A 358 2.92 15.01 -14.72
N ALA A 359 4.00 15.79 -14.87
CA ALA A 359 4.97 15.99 -13.80
C ALA A 359 4.38 16.87 -12.72
N CYS A 360 4.17 16.30 -11.54
CA CYS A 360 3.61 16.95 -10.36
C CYS A 360 4.63 17.01 -9.24
N HIS A 361 4.52 18.02 -8.37
CA HIS A 361 5.39 18.20 -7.22
C HIS A 361 4.56 18.43 -5.96
N ARG A 362 4.90 17.70 -4.88
CA ARG A 362 4.27 17.84 -3.57
C ARG A 362 5.33 17.95 -2.50
N ASN A 363 5.21 18.95 -1.63
CA ASN A 363 6.15 19.17 -0.54
C ASN A 363 5.90 18.19 0.60
N GLU A 364 6.16 16.91 0.34
CA GLU A 364 6.05 15.84 1.34
C GLU A 364 7.08 16.05 2.46
N PRO A 365 6.72 15.82 3.74
CA PRO A 365 7.67 15.88 4.84
C PRO A 365 8.85 14.93 4.63
N SER A 366 10.07 15.36 4.98
CA SER A 366 11.29 14.56 4.76
C SER A 366 11.23 13.18 5.43
N GLY A 367 10.64 13.09 6.62
CA GLY A 367 10.48 11.82 7.35
C GLY A 367 9.50 10.83 6.73
N SER A 368 8.69 11.25 5.74
CA SER A 368 7.74 10.39 5.04
C SER A 368 8.28 9.85 3.72
N LEU A 369 9.43 10.34 3.25
CA LEU A 369 10.03 9.91 1.97
C LEU A 369 10.49 8.46 2.03
N HIS A 370 10.22 7.69 0.97
CA HIS A 370 10.54 6.27 0.93
C HIS A 370 10.83 5.79 -0.50
N GLY A 371 12.09 5.86 -0.92
CA GLY A 371 12.51 5.42 -2.24
C GLY A 371 11.61 5.96 -3.35
N LEU A 372 11.21 5.10 -4.31
CA LEU A 372 10.25 5.44 -5.36
C LEU A 372 8.79 5.48 -4.87
N MET A 373 8.50 4.93 -3.68
CA MET A 373 7.13 4.78 -3.19
C MET A 373 6.53 6.10 -2.70
N ARG A 374 7.35 6.99 -2.15
CA ARG A 374 6.91 8.31 -1.70
C ARG A 374 7.99 9.36 -1.97
N VAL A 375 7.72 10.18 -2.95
CA VAL A 375 8.64 11.17 -3.53
C VAL A 375 8.02 12.57 -3.52
N ARG A 376 8.81 13.59 -3.77
CA ARG A 376 8.34 14.98 -3.90
C ARG A 376 8.06 15.40 -5.34
N GLY A 377 8.74 14.79 -6.31
CA GLY A 377 8.48 14.98 -7.73
C GLY A 377 8.16 13.65 -8.40
N PHE A 378 7.04 13.58 -9.09
CA PHE A 378 6.56 12.36 -9.74
C PHE A 378 5.80 12.68 -11.02
N THR A 379 5.76 11.71 -11.93
CA THR A 379 4.97 11.78 -13.16
C THR A 379 3.79 10.83 -13.04
N GLN A 380 2.60 11.36 -13.22
CA GLN A 380 1.36 10.59 -13.10
C GLN A 380 0.76 10.31 -14.49
N ASP A 381 0.23 9.10 -14.73
CA ASP A 381 -0.62 8.78 -15.87
C ASP A 381 -2.03 9.35 -15.64
N ASP A 382 -2.10 10.65 -15.52
CA ASP A 382 -3.31 11.35 -15.11
C ASP A 382 -4.24 11.59 -16.31
N GLY A 383 -5.53 11.52 -16.06
CA GLY A 383 -6.52 11.80 -17.08
C GLY A 383 -7.81 12.32 -16.50
N HIS A 384 -8.50 13.09 -17.34
CA HIS A 384 -9.78 13.70 -16.99
C HIS A 384 -10.77 13.47 -18.12
N ILE A 385 -11.94 12.93 -17.75
CA ILE A 385 -13.04 12.69 -18.68
C ILE A 385 -14.10 13.74 -18.40
N PHE A 386 -14.39 14.57 -19.39
CA PHE A 386 -15.49 15.53 -19.34
C PHE A 386 -16.69 14.88 -20.00
N CYS A 387 -17.78 14.72 -19.26
CA CYS A 387 -18.95 13.98 -19.72
C CYS A 387 -20.25 14.58 -19.20
N THR A 388 -21.38 14.12 -19.73
CA THR A 388 -22.70 14.37 -19.13
C THR A 388 -22.95 13.42 -17.98
N GLU A 389 -23.94 13.72 -17.14
CA GLU A 389 -24.32 12.82 -16.02
C GLU A 389 -24.70 11.41 -16.52
N ASP A 390 -25.44 11.32 -17.62
CA ASP A 390 -25.87 10.04 -18.20
C ASP A 390 -24.71 9.18 -18.71
N GLN A 391 -23.56 9.78 -18.97
CA GLN A 391 -22.34 9.09 -19.42
C GLN A 391 -21.48 8.55 -18.28
N ILE A 392 -21.70 8.95 -17.02
CA ILE A 392 -20.87 8.54 -15.89
C ILE A 392 -20.78 7.02 -15.77
N LEU A 393 -21.93 6.34 -15.79
CA LEU A 393 -21.99 4.87 -15.64
C LEU A 393 -21.17 4.16 -16.74
N SER A 394 -21.37 4.55 -18.00
CA SER A 394 -20.66 3.94 -19.13
C SER A 394 -19.15 4.20 -19.08
N GLU A 395 -18.73 5.41 -18.71
CA GLU A 395 -17.32 5.79 -18.62
C GLU A 395 -16.63 5.08 -17.44
N CYS A 396 -17.24 5.01 -16.26
CA CYS A 396 -16.70 4.29 -15.12
C CYS A 396 -16.59 2.79 -15.38
N THR A 397 -17.58 2.19 -16.04
CA THR A 397 -17.58 0.77 -16.42
C THR A 397 -16.48 0.47 -17.45
N ALA A 398 -16.34 1.29 -18.49
CA ALA A 398 -15.29 1.16 -19.51
C ALA A 398 -13.89 1.30 -18.88
N TYR A 399 -13.75 2.29 -18.00
CA TYR A 399 -12.49 2.53 -17.29
C TYR A 399 -12.11 1.34 -16.38
N THR A 400 -13.05 0.78 -15.64
CA THR A 400 -12.78 -0.39 -14.77
C THR A 400 -12.27 -1.58 -15.58
N LYS A 401 -12.88 -1.87 -16.74
CA LYS A 401 -12.38 -2.93 -17.65
C LYS A 401 -10.98 -2.62 -18.17
N LEU A 402 -10.72 -1.36 -18.50
CA LEU A 402 -9.39 -0.93 -18.95
C LEU A 402 -8.32 -1.13 -17.88
N VAL A 403 -8.62 -0.75 -16.63
CA VAL A 403 -7.72 -0.97 -15.48
C VAL A 403 -7.40 -2.46 -15.31
N GLN A 404 -8.42 -3.33 -15.34
CA GLN A 404 -8.22 -4.78 -15.23
C GLN A 404 -7.29 -5.31 -16.33
N LYS A 405 -7.49 -4.87 -17.58
CA LYS A 405 -6.63 -5.28 -18.70
C LYS A 405 -5.19 -4.81 -18.51
N VAL A 406 -4.99 -3.55 -18.16
CA VAL A 406 -3.65 -2.97 -17.97
C VAL A 406 -2.91 -3.69 -16.86
N TYR A 407 -3.57 -3.95 -15.74
CA TYR A 407 -2.94 -4.66 -14.62
C TYR A 407 -2.59 -6.11 -14.97
N ALA A 408 -3.46 -6.82 -15.69
CA ALA A 408 -3.14 -8.14 -16.19
C ALA A 408 -1.93 -8.14 -17.13
N ASP A 409 -1.81 -7.15 -18.00
CA ASP A 409 -0.66 -6.98 -18.89
C ASP A 409 0.66 -6.77 -18.13
N TYR A 410 0.61 -6.16 -16.93
CA TYR A 410 1.75 -6.02 -16.02
C TYR A 410 1.94 -7.21 -15.06
N GLY A 411 1.12 -8.26 -15.16
CA GLY A 411 1.23 -9.47 -14.33
C GLY A 411 0.47 -9.42 -13.00
N PHE A 412 -0.38 -8.40 -12.78
CA PHE A 412 -1.23 -8.31 -11.60
C PHE A 412 -2.63 -8.81 -11.89
N THR A 413 -3.02 -9.93 -11.28
CA THR A 413 -4.33 -10.57 -11.49
C THR A 413 -5.25 -10.48 -10.27
N ASP A 414 -4.69 -10.22 -9.08
CA ASP A 414 -5.46 -10.05 -7.84
C ASP A 414 -5.68 -8.55 -7.57
N ILE A 415 -6.93 -8.11 -7.79
CA ILE A 415 -7.35 -6.72 -7.65
C ILE A 415 -8.50 -6.67 -6.64
N SER A 416 -8.38 -5.85 -5.60
CA SER A 416 -9.47 -5.50 -4.72
C SER A 416 -9.96 -4.07 -4.97
N TYR A 417 -11.27 -3.88 -4.81
CA TYR A 417 -11.96 -2.63 -5.14
C TYR A 417 -12.53 -2.02 -3.87
N LYS A 418 -12.35 -0.72 -3.72
CA LYS A 418 -12.90 0.01 -2.57
C LYS A 418 -13.55 1.29 -3.03
N ILE A 419 -14.67 1.66 -2.41
CA ILE A 419 -15.34 2.94 -2.64
C ILE A 419 -15.13 3.83 -1.42
N ALA A 420 -14.36 4.90 -1.61
CA ALA A 420 -14.15 5.92 -0.60
C ALA A 420 -15.23 7.00 -0.72
N THR A 421 -16.02 7.14 0.34
CA THR A 421 -17.17 8.02 0.39
C THR A 421 -16.85 9.39 1.02
N ARG A 422 -17.84 10.26 1.11
CA ARG A 422 -17.72 11.66 1.54
C ARG A 422 -16.97 11.84 2.86
N PRO A 423 -15.94 12.72 2.90
CA PRO A 423 -15.30 13.12 4.13
C PRO A 423 -16.12 14.17 4.89
N GLU A 424 -15.80 14.37 6.17
CA GLU A 424 -16.45 15.41 6.98
C GLU A 424 -16.24 16.82 6.39
N LYS A 425 -15.00 17.14 6.00
CA LYS A 425 -14.65 18.40 5.33
C LYS A 425 -14.71 18.25 3.82
N ARG A 426 -15.82 18.64 3.21
CA ARG A 426 -16.07 18.51 1.78
C ARG A 426 -16.64 19.80 1.18
N ILE A 427 -16.74 19.85 -0.14
CA ILE A 427 -17.47 20.86 -0.91
C ILE A 427 -18.70 20.21 -1.56
N GLY A 428 -19.74 21.00 -1.83
CA GLY A 428 -21.00 20.52 -2.38
C GLY A 428 -22.00 20.07 -1.31
N ASP A 429 -23.26 19.91 -1.71
CA ASP A 429 -24.35 19.46 -0.87
C ASP A 429 -24.48 17.92 -0.81
N ASP A 430 -25.26 17.43 0.15
CA ASP A 430 -25.41 15.98 0.34
C ASP A 430 -26.09 15.29 -0.85
N ALA A 431 -27.02 15.95 -1.52
CA ALA A 431 -27.72 15.38 -2.69
C ALA A 431 -26.76 15.13 -3.86
N THR A 432 -25.80 16.05 -4.09
CA THR A 432 -24.74 15.88 -5.09
C THR A 432 -23.82 14.71 -4.73
N TRP A 433 -23.46 14.59 -3.45
CA TRP A 433 -22.65 13.46 -2.97
C TRP A 433 -23.38 12.12 -3.07
N ASP A 434 -24.67 12.06 -2.70
CA ASP A 434 -25.48 10.84 -2.85
C ASP A 434 -25.51 10.36 -4.31
N LYS A 435 -25.65 11.29 -5.25
CA LYS A 435 -25.66 11.01 -6.68
C LYS A 435 -24.29 10.48 -7.17
N ALA A 436 -23.20 11.13 -6.74
CA ALA A 436 -21.85 10.74 -7.11
C ALA A 436 -21.47 9.37 -6.55
N GLU A 437 -21.74 9.12 -5.26
CA GLU A 437 -21.47 7.83 -4.62
C GLU A 437 -22.28 6.70 -5.27
N LYS A 438 -23.57 6.94 -5.51
CA LYS A 438 -24.44 5.98 -6.19
C LYS A 438 -23.93 5.63 -7.59
N ALA A 439 -23.48 6.61 -8.37
CA ALA A 439 -22.97 6.38 -9.72
C ALA A 439 -21.75 5.44 -9.72
N LEU A 440 -20.85 5.57 -8.75
CA LEU A 440 -19.69 4.68 -8.60
C LEU A 440 -20.09 3.27 -8.16
N MET A 441 -21.06 3.16 -7.22
CA MET A 441 -21.59 1.85 -6.81
C MET A 441 -22.28 1.13 -7.97
N ASP A 442 -23.15 1.83 -8.69
CA ASP A 442 -23.86 1.28 -9.85
C ASP A 442 -22.89 0.78 -10.94
N ALA A 443 -21.73 1.44 -11.12
CA ALA A 443 -20.72 1.02 -12.10
C ALA A 443 -20.04 -0.30 -11.72
N LEU A 444 -19.73 -0.52 -10.44
CA LEU A 444 -19.16 -1.78 -9.96
C LEU A 444 -20.21 -2.90 -9.91
N ASP A 445 -21.43 -2.58 -9.46
CA ASP A 445 -22.56 -3.52 -9.41
C ASP A 445 -22.93 -4.02 -10.81
N ALA A 446 -23.00 -3.13 -11.80
CA ALA A 446 -23.25 -3.48 -13.20
C ALA A 446 -22.15 -4.38 -13.79
N SER A 447 -20.95 -4.34 -13.23
CA SER A 447 -19.82 -5.20 -13.61
C SER A 447 -19.73 -6.48 -12.79
N GLY A 448 -20.63 -6.70 -11.81
CA GLY A 448 -20.61 -7.85 -10.89
C GLY A 448 -19.39 -7.88 -9.96
N ILE A 449 -18.77 -6.72 -9.70
CA ILE A 449 -17.55 -6.59 -8.92
C ILE A 449 -17.92 -6.38 -7.45
N LYS A 450 -17.32 -7.18 -6.56
CA LYS A 450 -17.42 -6.98 -5.11
C LYS A 450 -16.46 -5.89 -4.67
N TYR A 451 -16.90 -5.04 -3.75
CA TYR A 451 -16.10 -3.94 -3.22
C TYR A 451 -16.38 -3.70 -1.75
N ASP A 452 -15.43 -3.06 -1.08
CA ASP A 452 -15.57 -2.57 0.30
C ASP A 452 -15.87 -1.07 0.29
N ILE A 453 -16.58 -0.59 1.31
CA ILE A 453 -16.82 0.84 1.53
C ILE A 453 -15.77 1.36 2.52
N LEU A 454 -15.14 2.49 2.19
CA LEU A 454 -14.25 3.26 3.05
C LEU A 454 -14.94 4.59 3.44
N PRO A 455 -15.65 4.64 4.56
CA PRO A 455 -16.36 5.85 4.96
C PRO A 455 -15.39 6.99 5.27
N GLY A 456 -15.64 8.18 4.69
CA GLY A 456 -14.86 9.38 4.98
C GLY A 456 -13.52 9.52 4.24
N GLU A 457 -13.14 8.55 3.42
CA GLU A 457 -11.83 8.52 2.74
C GLU A 457 -11.85 9.14 1.32
N GLY A 458 -13.00 9.66 0.89
CA GLY A 458 -13.14 10.36 -0.39
C GLY A 458 -12.33 11.66 -0.45
N ALA A 459 -12.08 12.17 -1.66
CA ALA A 459 -11.50 13.49 -1.82
C ALA A 459 -12.51 14.58 -1.38
N PHE A 460 -12.00 15.77 -1.03
CA PHE A 460 -12.88 16.86 -0.59
C PHE A 460 -13.89 17.31 -1.68
N TYR A 461 -13.66 16.97 -2.94
CA TYR A 461 -14.46 17.34 -4.10
C TYR A 461 -15.27 16.20 -4.72
N GLY A 462 -15.06 14.94 -4.31
CA GLY A 462 -15.81 13.81 -4.83
C GLY A 462 -15.40 12.44 -4.27
N PRO A 463 -16.34 11.46 -4.33
CA PRO A 463 -16.06 10.08 -3.98
C PRO A 463 -15.17 9.41 -5.05
N LYS A 464 -14.53 8.31 -4.69
CA LYS A 464 -13.63 7.60 -5.60
C LYS A 464 -13.77 6.08 -5.48
N ILE A 465 -13.53 5.37 -6.60
CA ILE A 465 -13.16 3.97 -6.59
C ILE A 465 -11.64 3.89 -6.49
N GLU A 466 -11.14 3.08 -5.58
CA GLU A 466 -9.74 2.73 -5.46
C GLU A 466 -9.51 1.30 -5.94
N TYR A 467 -8.49 1.12 -6.77
CA TYR A 467 -8.05 -0.17 -7.27
C TYR A 467 -6.77 -0.57 -6.55
N HIS A 468 -6.84 -1.62 -5.73
CA HIS A 468 -5.73 -2.11 -4.94
C HIS A 468 -5.18 -3.39 -5.56
N LEU A 469 -3.89 -3.39 -5.87
CA LEU A 469 -3.17 -4.55 -6.39
C LEU A 469 -2.56 -5.37 -5.26
N ARG A 470 -2.53 -6.69 -5.43
CA ARG A 470 -1.68 -7.56 -4.62
C ARG A 470 -0.45 -7.96 -5.40
N ASP A 471 0.72 -7.79 -4.79
CA ASP A 471 1.97 -8.23 -5.38
C ASP A 471 2.21 -9.74 -5.12
N SER A 472 3.32 -10.26 -5.64
CA SER A 472 3.72 -11.66 -5.47
C SER A 472 3.99 -12.09 -4.02
N LEU A 473 4.08 -11.15 -3.08
CA LEU A 473 4.19 -11.40 -1.64
C LEU A 473 2.86 -11.23 -0.90
N GLY A 474 1.75 -10.96 -1.63
CA GLY A 474 0.43 -10.73 -1.06
C GLY A 474 0.24 -9.34 -0.42
N ARG A 475 1.20 -8.41 -0.61
CA ARG A 475 1.06 -7.03 -0.09
C ARG A 475 0.10 -6.23 -0.96
N GLY A 476 -0.79 -5.48 -0.32
CA GLY A 476 -1.75 -4.60 -1.00
C GLY A 476 -1.14 -3.23 -1.35
N TRP A 477 -1.37 -2.77 -2.60
CA TRP A 477 -0.92 -1.48 -3.11
C TRP A 477 -2.09 -0.73 -3.73
N GLN A 478 -2.49 0.39 -3.14
CA GLN A 478 -3.41 1.30 -3.83
C GLN A 478 -2.70 1.90 -5.05
N CYS A 479 -3.26 1.71 -6.22
CA CYS A 479 -2.65 2.13 -7.49
C CYS A 479 -3.58 3.02 -8.30
N GLY A 480 -4.58 2.44 -8.95
CA GLY A 480 -5.53 3.18 -9.77
C GLY A 480 -6.65 3.83 -8.97
N THR A 481 -7.22 4.88 -9.54
CA THR A 481 -8.40 5.56 -9.02
C THR A 481 -9.27 6.08 -10.14
N ILE A 482 -10.59 6.18 -9.88
CA ILE A 482 -11.49 7.04 -10.63
C ILE A 482 -12.39 7.79 -9.64
N GLN A 483 -12.52 9.10 -9.83
CA GLN A 483 -13.25 10.02 -8.93
C GLN A 483 -14.27 10.81 -9.72
N VAL A 484 -15.48 10.95 -9.17
CA VAL A 484 -16.54 11.76 -9.76
C VAL A 484 -16.53 13.15 -9.14
N ASP A 485 -16.43 14.18 -9.97
CA ASP A 485 -16.35 15.57 -9.56
C ASP A 485 -17.42 16.42 -10.27
N PHE A 486 -18.38 16.91 -9.48
CA PHE A 486 -19.41 17.86 -9.93
C PHE A 486 -19.04 19.32 -9.62
N GLN A 487 -17.90 19.59 -8.99
CA GLN A 487 -17.59 20.89 -8.41
C GLN A 487 -16.55 21.69 -9.18
N MET A 488 -15.41 21.07 -9.48
CA MET A 488 -14.26 21.78 -10.04
C MET A 488 -14.53 22.36 -11.43
N PRO A 489 -15.24 21.68 -12.35
CA PRO A 489 -15.58 22.27 -13.65
C PRO A 489 -16.32 23.59 -13.53
N SER A 490 -17.34 23.69 -12.68
CA SER A 490 -18.10 24.92 -12.47
C SER A 490 -17.26 26.03 -11.86
N ARG A 491 -16.40 25.70 -10.88
CA ARG A 491 -15.49 26.67 -10.24
C ARG A 491 -14.51 27.31 -11.19
N LEU A 492 -14.12 26.60 -12.25
CA LEU A 492 -13.20 27.06 -13.28
C LEU A 492 -13.92 27.46 -14.59
N GLY A 493 -15.25 27.55 -14.57
CA GLY A 493 -16.05 28.05 -15.67
C GLY A 493 -16.11 27.13 -16.89
N ALA A 494 -16.05 25.81 -16.69
CA ALA A 494 -16.20 24.85 -17.78
C ALA A 494 -17.66 24.69 -18.16
N GLU A 495 -17.97 24.91 -19.44
CA GLU A 495 -19.32 24.83 -20.01
C GLU A 495 -19.31 24.15 -21.37
N TYR A 496 -20.43 23.51 -21.71
CA TYR A 496 -20.71 23.02 -23.05
C TYR A 496 -22.12 23.44 -23.51
N VAL A 497 -22.31 23.48 -24.82
CA VAL A 497 -23.60 23.79 -25.44
C VAL A 497 -24.47 22.52 -25.45
N THR A 498 -25.64 22.59 -24.86
CA THR A 498 -26.62 21.48 -24.80
C THR A 498 -27.35 21.32 -26.14
N GLU A 499 -28.07 20.21 -26.29
CA GLU A 499 -28.91 19.95 -27.46
C GLU A 499 -29.98 21.04 -27.67
N SER A 500 -30.47 21.62 -26.60
CA SER A 500 -31.44 22.73 -26.61
C SER A 500 -30.81 24.13 -26.84
N ASN A 501 -29.52 24.21 -27.24
CA ASN A 501 -28.72 25.42 -27.36
C ASN A 501 -28.53 26.23 -26.07
N GLY A 502 -28.80 25.61 -24.90
CA GLY A 502 -28.44 26.16 -23.60
C GLY A 502 -26.99 25.90 -23.24
N ARG A 503 -26.59 26.26 -22.02
CA ARG A 503 -25.28 25.97 -21.45
C ARG A 503 -25.42 25.08 -20.24
N ALA A 504 -24.50 24.11 -20.10
CA ALA A 504 -24.41 23.23 -18.93
C ALA A 504 -22.94 23.01 -18.55
N THR A 505 -22.73 22.74 -17.28
CA THR A 505 -21.42 22.36 -16.75
C THR A 505 -21.21 20.84 -16.93
N PRO A 506 -20.09 20.38 -17.49
CA PRO A 506 -19.82 18.96 -17.58
C PRO A 506 -19.49 18.37 -16.20
N VAL A 507 -19.74 17.07 -16.03
CA VAL A 507 -19.15 16.29 -14.96
C VAL A 507 -17.70 15.97 -15.35
N MET A 508 -16.80 15.98 -14.39
CA MET A 508 -15.42 15.58 -14.60
C MET A 508 -15.10 14.30 -13.82
N LEU A 509 -14.54 13.32 -14.51
CA LEU A 509 -14.02 12.11 -13.89
C LEU A 509 -12.50 12.21 -13.87
N HIS A 510 -11.91 12.23 -12.68
CA HIS A 510 -10.46 12.15 -12.51
C HIS A 510 -10.04 10.69 -12.50
N ARG A 511 -9.07 10.32 -13.28
CA ARG A 511 -8.61 8.93 -13.31
C ARG A 511 -7.09 8.81 -13.41
N ALA A 512 -6.53 7.79 -12.78
CA ALA A 512 -5.16 7.33 -12.96
C ALA A 512 -5.15 5.80 -12.92
N ILE A 513 -4.47 5.15 -13.86
CA ILE A 513 -4.39 3.68 -13.93
C ILE A 513 -3.19 3.18 -13.10
N VAL A 514 -1.99 3.58 -13.48
CA VAL A 514 -0.75 3.22 -12.77
C VAL A 514 -0.38 4.23 -11.67
N GLY A 515 -0.98 5.41 -11.71
CA GLY A 515 -0.70 6.50 -10.79
C GLY A 515 0.66 7.14 -11.05
N SER A 516 1.49 7.30 -10.02
CA SER A 516 2.88 7.72 -10.18
C SER A 516 3.68 6.62 -10.87
N LEU A 517 4.33 6.96 -12.00
CA LEU A 517 5.19 6.02 -12.72
C LEU A 517 6.36 5.58 -11.85
N GLU A 518 6.92 6.47 -11.04
CA GLU A 518 7.99 6.18 -10.08
C GLU A 518 7.56 5.09 -9.10
N ARG A 519 6.42 5.29 -8.45
CA ARG A 519 5.87 4.32 -7.50
C ARG A 519 5.53 3.00 -8.18
N PHE A 520 4.92 3.05 -9.37
CA PHE A 520 4.55 1.85 -10.11
C PHE A 520 5.79 1.05 -10.56
N ILE A 521 6.85 1.71 -11.02
CA ILE A 521 8.12 1.07 -11.33
C ILE A 521 8.73 0.42 -10.08
N GLY A 522 8.68 1.10 -8.93
CA GLY A 522 9.08 0.52 -7.65
C GLY A 522 8.30 -0.77 -7.33
N MET A 523 6.98 -0.74 -7.52
CA MET A 523 6.11 -1.93 -7.34
C MET A 523 6.47 -3.06 -8.31
N LEU A 524 6.71 -2.75 -9.59
CA LEU A 524 7.13 -3.75 -10.59
C LEU A 524 8.46 -4.39 -10.22
N LEU A 525 9.44 -3.60 -9.77
CA LEU A 525 10.74 -4.12 -9.33
C LEU A 525 10.58 -5.10 -8.16
N GLU A 526 9.75 -4.77 -7.17
CA GLU A 526 9.50 -5.64 -6.02
C GLU A 526 8.65 -6.87 -6.39
N HIS A 527 7.62 -6.70 -7.23
CA HIS A 527 6.77 -7.78 -7.71
C HIS A 527 7.58 -8.86 -8.45
N TYR A 528 8.41 -8.43 -9.39
CA TYR A 528 9.26 -9.31 -10.19
C TYR A 528 10.62 -9.63 -9.54
N ALA A 529 10.89 -9.13 -8.34
CA ALA A 529 12.23 -9.25 -7.71
C ALA A 529 13.36 -8.81 -8.64
N GLY A 530 13.13 -7.77 -9.47
CA GLY A 530 14.02 -7.28 -10.51
C GLY A 530 14.10 -8.14 -11.77
N GLN A 531 13.44 -9.29 -11.81
CA GLN A 531 13.41 -10.22 -12.96
C GLN A 531 12.30 -9.83 -13.94
N LEU A 532 12.38 -8.63 -14.49
CA LEU A 532 11.38 -8.08 -15.40
C LEU A 532 11.17 -8.96 -16.64
N PRO A 533 9.93 -9.08 -17.16
CA PRO A 533 9.68 -9.77 -18.42
C PRO A 533 10.36 -9.02 -19.59
N PRO A 534 10.63 -9.69 -20.74
CA PRO A 534 11.38 -9.10 -21.85
C PRO A 534 10.87 -7.75 -22.34
N TRP A 535 9.56 -7.55 -22.36
CA TRP A 535 8.97 -6.30 -22.84
C TRP A 535 9.27 -5.07 -21.94
N LEU A 536 9.50 -5.30 -20.63
CA LEU A 536 9.87 -4.26 -19.65
C LEU A 536 11.38 -4.18 -19.40
N ALA A 537 12.13 -5.25 -19.63
CA ALA A 537 13.54 -5.32 -19.26
C ALA A 537 14.35 -4.18 -19.92
N PRO A 538 15.14 -3.41 -19.14
CA PRO A 538 16.00 -2.35 -19.69
C PRO A 538 16.98 -2.86 -20.74
N VAL A 539 17.55 -4.03 -20.49
CA VAL A 539 18.36 -4.82 -21.41
C VAL A 539 17.68 -6.17 -21.56
N GLN A 540 17.31 -6.54 -22.77
CA GLN A 540 16.65 -7.80 -23.07
C GLN A 540 17.65 -8.93 -23.30
N VAL A 541 18.78 -8.59 -23.92
CA VAL A 541 19.75 -9.54 -24.42
C VAL A 541 21.16 -9.03 -24.17
N ALA A 542 22.03 -9.86 -23.60
CA ALA A 542 23.46 -9.62 -23.61
C ALA A 542 24.18 -10.66 -24.49
N VAL A 543 25.09 -10.23 -25.33
CA VAL A 543 25.88 -11.09 -26.19
C VAL A 543 27.31 -11.14 -25.64
N ALA A 544 27.78 -12.33 -25.25
CA ALA A 544 29.11 -12.56 -24.68
C ALA A 544 29.96 -13.42 -25.61
N ASN A 545 31.14 -12.93 -25.98
CA ASN A 545 32.15 -13.72 -26.72
C ASN A 545 32.95 -14.62 -25.78
N ILE A 546 33.37 -15.78 -26.29
CA ILE A 546 34.22 -16.73 -25.53
C ILE A 546 35.68 -16.25 -25.54
N THR A 547 36.20 -15.86 -26.70
CA THR A 547 37.52 -15.27 -26.86
C THR A 547 37.46 -13.99 -27.71
N ASP A 548 38.54 -13.21 -27.72
CA ASP A 548 38.59 -11.95 -28.46
C ASP A 548 38.37 -12.13 -29.98
N ASP A 549 38.67 -13.32 -30.54
CA ASP A 549 38.43 -13.62 -31.95
C ASP A 549 36.97 -13.55 -32.39
N GLN A 550 36.03 -13.63 -31.45
CA GLN A 550 34.60 -13.51 -31.72
C GLN A 550 34.02 -12.14 -31.33
N ALA A 551 34.85 -11.18 -30.90
CA ALA A 551 34.36 -9.85 -30.48
C ALA A 551 33.63 -9.13 -31.62
N ASP A 552 34.16 -9.16 -32.84
CA ASP A 552 33.52 -8.54 -34.02
C ASP A 552 32.15 -9.18 -34.30
N TYR A 553 32.10 -10.50 -34.27
CA TYR A 553 30.82 -11.22 -34.48
C TYR A 553 29.81 -10.92 -33.38
N ALA A 554 30.23 -10.89 -32.12
CA ALA A 554 29.33 -10.48 -31.02
C ALA A 554 28.76 -9.07 -31.25
N GLN A 555 29.59 -8.13 -31.72
CA GLN A 555 29.16 -6.78 -32.03
C GLN A 555 28.22 -6.71 -33.23
N GLU A 556 28.45 -7.54 -34.25
CA GLU A 556 27.57 -7.69 -35.40
C GLU A 556 26.17 -8.20 -34.96
N VAL A 557 26.14 -9.27 -34.12
CA VAL A 557 24.90 -9.80 -33.54
C VAL A 557 24.16 -8.71 -32.77
N VAL A 558 24.83 -7.95 -31.89
CA VAL A 558 24.19 -6.82 -31.16
C VAL A 558 23.60 -5.79 -32.13
N SER A 559 24.33 -5.48 -33.21
CA SER A 559 23.82 -4.55 -34.24
C SER A 559 22.55 -5.06 -34.92
N MET A 560 22.50 -6.36 -35.25
CA MET A 560 21.29 -7.00 -35.82
C MET A 560 20.12 -6.93 -34.83
N LEU A 561 20.35 -7.26 -33.56
CA LEU A 561 19.33 -7.19 -32.50
C LEU A 561 18.78 -5.77 -32.33
N LYS A 562 19.65 -4.76 -32.30
CA LYS A 562 19.26 -3.34 -32.21
C LYS A 562 18.46 -2.86 -33.42
N LYS A 563 18.85 -3.27 -34.64
CA LYS A 563 18.10 -2.97 -35.86
C LYS A 563 16.71 -3.59 -35.85
N ALA A 564 16.54 -4.75 -35.19
CA ALA A 564 15.24 -5.38 -34.99
C ALA A 564 14.42 -4.76 -33.82
N GLY A 565 14.91 -3.67 -33.22
CA GLY A 565 14.22 -2.97 -32.12
C GLY A 565 14.45 -3.57 -30.74
N LEU A 566 15.37 -4.49 -30.57
CA LEU A 566 15.69 -5.11 -29.28
C LEU A 566 16.73 -4.28 -28.51
N ARG A 567 16.60 -4.24 -27.20
CA ARG A 567 17.55 -3.62 -26.27
C ARG A 567 18.66 -4.62 -25.94
N ALA A 568 19.78 -4.53 -26.66
CA ALA A 568 20.89 -5.48 -26.58
C ALA A 568 22.21 -4.79 -26.23
N GLU A 569 23.05 -5.49 -25.50
CA GLU A 569 24.42 -5.08 -25.11
C GLU A 569 25.41 -6.18 -25.43
N ALA A 570 26.68 -5.81 -25.65
CA ALA A 570 27.80 -6.77 -25.80
C ALA A 570 28.63 -6.80 -24.52
N ASP A 571 28.99 -7.99 -24.07
CA ASP A 571 30.05 -8.19 -23.06
C ASP A 571 31.31 -8.71 -23.72
N LEU A 572 32.17 -7.78 -24.10
CA LEU A 572 33.45 -8.05 -24.79
C LEU A 572 34.66 -8.07 -23.84
N ARG A 573 34.40 -8.01 -22.51
CA ARG A 573 35.48 -8.01 -21.53
C ARG A 573 36.36 -9.25 -21.68
N ASN A 574 37.67 -9.09 -21.49
CA ASN A 574 38.57 -10.24 -21.44
C ASN A 574 38.34 -11.00 -20.13
N GLY A 575 37.81 -12.20 -20.21
CA GLY A 575 37.49 -13.04 -19.06
C GLY A 575 36.87 -14.38 -19.44
N LYS A 576 36.89 -15.33 -18.52
CA LYS A 576 36.28 -16.65 -18.73
C LYS A 576 34.79 -16.50 -18.97
N ILE A 577 34.27 -17.21 -19.96
CA ILE A 577 32.85 -17.16 -20.31
C ILE A 577 31.92 -17.48 -19.12
N THR A 578 32.32 -18.40 -18.24
CA THR A 578 31.58 -18.75 -17.03
C THR A 578 31.45 -17.58 -16.07
N TYR A 579 32.49 -16.73 -15.96
CA TYR A 579 32.44 -15.51 -15.17
C TYR A 579 31.52 -14.48 -15.81
N LYS A 580 31.59 -14.25 -17.12
CA LYS A 580 30.67 -13.34 -17.84
C LYS A 580 29.22 -13.75 -17.67
N ILE A 581 28.92 -15.05 -17.87
CA ILE A 581 27.55 -15.58 -17.69
C ILE A 581 27.07 -15.33 -16.26
N ARG A 582 27.92 -15.56 -15.25
CA ARG A 582 27.57 -15.30 -13.85
C ARG A 582 27.23 -13.82 -13.62
N GLU A 583 28.09 -12.92 -14.06
CA GLU A 583 27.89 -11.47 -13.91
C GLU A 583 26.62 -10.99 -14.61
N LEU A 584 26.36 -11.46 -15.83
CA LEU A 584 25.16 -11.16 -16.59
C LEU A 584 23.89 -11.75 -15.93
N SER A 585 23.99 -12.93 -15.33
CA SER A 585 22.89 -13.54 -14.58
C SER A 585 22.51 -12.73 -13.32
N LEU A 586 23.51 -12.12 -12.65
CA LEU A 586 23.26 -11.22 -11.51
C LEU A 586 22.51 -9.95 -11.93
N GLN A 587 22.64 -9.53 -13.19
CA GLN A 587 21.88 -8.41 -13.76
C GLN A 587 20.45 -8.80 -14.14
N LYS A 588 20.05 -10.06 -13.92
CA LYS A 588 18.68 -10.57 -14.11
C LYS A 588 18.14 -10.40 -15.54
N LEU A 589 19.03 -10.43 -16.53
CA LEU A 589 18.68 -10.29 -17.95
C LEU A 589 17.78 -11.44 -18.41
N PRO A 590 16.79 -11.19 -19.28
CA PRO A 590 15.97 -12.24 -19.86
C PRO A 590 16.77 -13.28 -20.67
N TYR A 591 17.72 -12.82 -21.50
CA TYR A 591 18.50 -13.66 -22.39
C TYR A 591 19.97 -13.33 -22.36
N ILE A 592 20.81 -14.37 -22.41
CA ILE A 592 22.25 -14.28 -22.61
C ILE A 592 22.60 -15.13 -23.85
N LEU A 593 23.22 -14.50 -24.84
CA LEU A 593 23.74 -15.17 -26.02
C LEU A 593 25.26 -15.39 -25.85
N VAL A 594 25.69 -16.60 -26.10
CA VAL A 594 27.12 -16.94 -26.08
C VAL A 594 27.57 -17.21 -27.51
N VAL A 595 28.65 -16.58 -27.92
CA VAL A 595 29.25 -16.76 -29.24
C VAL A 595 30.71 -17.21 -29.12
N GLY A 596 30.96 -18.38 -29.63
CA GLY A 596 32.28 -18.98 -29.76
C GLY A 596 32.68 -19.17 -31.24
N ALA A 597 33.77 -19.85 -31.47
CA ALA A 597 34.25 -20.13 -32.83
C ALA A 597 33.26 -20.91 -33.68
N LYS A 598 32.52 -21.84 -33.07
CA LYS A 598 31.48 -22.64 -33.76
C LYS A 598 30.29 -21.76 -34.17
N GLU A 599 29.78 -20.97 -33.23
CA GLU A 599 28.63 -20.06 -33.48
C GLU A 599 28.99 -19.05 -34.58
N LYS A 600 30.19 -18.45 -34.52
CA LYS A 600 30.67 -17.53 -35.54
C LYS A 600 30.78 -18.19 -36.91
N ALA A 601 31.31 -19.43 -37.00
CA ALA A 601 31.43 -20.14 -38.25
C ALA A 601 30.08 -20.53 -38.87
N GLU A 602 29.07 -20.82 -38.05
CA GLU A 602 27.73 -21.21 -38.47
C GLU A 602 26.73 -20.04 -38.59
N GLY A 603 27.13 -18.82 -38.23
CA GLY A 603 26.23 -17.66 -38.17
C GLY A 603 25.10 -17.79 -37.11
N LYS A 604 25.40 -18.47 -36.01
CA LYS A 604 24.43 -18.80 -34.95
C LYS A 604 24.81 -18.15 -33.62
N VAL A 605 23.92 -18.29 -32.66
CA VAL A 605 24.09 -17.89 -31.24
C VAL A 605 23.62 -19.01 -30.33
N ALA A 606 24.37 -19.29 -29.26
CA ALA A 606 23.93 -20.20 -28.21
C ALA A 606 23.10 -19.44 -27.17
N VAL A 607 21.85 -19.83 -26.99
CA VAL A 607 20.84 -19.05 -26.24
C VAL A 607 20.67 -19.62 -24.84
N ARG A 608 20.88 -18.77 -23.84
CA ARG A 608 20.55 -19.05 -22.44
C ARG A 608 19.45 -18.13 -21.94
N VAL A 609 18.45 -18.74 -21.35
CA VAL A 609 17.33 -18.03 -20.73
C VAL A 609 17.65 -17.79 -19.26
N ARG A 610 17.13 -16.72 -18.70
CA ARG A 610 17.17 -16.47 -17.26
C ARG A 610 16.70 -17.71 -16.49
N GLY A 611 17.35 -18.02 -15.37
CA GLY A 611 17.13 -19.27 -14.65
C GLY A 611 18.03 -20.43 -15.10
N GLY A 612 18.83 -20.23 -16.17
CA GLY A 612 19.90 -21.14 -16.58
C GLY A 612 19.51 -22.17 -17.65
N LYS A 613 18.27 -22.15 -18.16
CA LYS A 613 17.85 -23.02 -19.26
C LYS A 613 18.62 -22.69 -20.54
N ASP A 614 19.14 -23.74 -21.18
CA ASP A 614 19.86 -23.65 -22.46
C ASP A 614 18.92 -24.08 -23.59
N LEU A 615 18.65 -23.18 -24.53
CA LEU A 615 17.84 -23.46 -25.72
C LEU A 615 18.66 -23.97 -26.90
N GLY A 616 19.99 -24.13 -26.72
CA GLY A 616 20.91 -24.54 -27.78
C GLY A 616 21.26 -23.41 -28.74
N ALA A 617 21.87 -23.80 -29.86
CA ALA A 617 22.28 -22.86 -30.91
C ALA A 617 21.17 -22.67 -31.95
N MET A 618 20.87 -21.41 -32.31
CA MET A 618 19.92 -21.06 -33.36
C MET A 618 20.42 -19.89 -34.20
N SER A 619 19.75 -19.60 -35.31
CA SER A 619 20.06 -18.42 -36.11
C SER A 619 19.69 -17.12 -35.35
N VAL A 620 20.35 -16.03 -35.69
CA VAL A 620 20.03 -14.71 -35.08
C VAL A 620 18.62 -14.30 -35.42
N GLU A 621 18.14 -14.59 -36.61
CA GLU A 621 16.79 -14.31 -37.07
C GLU A 621 15.71 -15.06 -36.28
N ASP A 622 15.94 -16.35 -35.99
CA ASP A 622 14.99 -17.14 -35.20
C ASP A 622 14.98 -16.69 -33.74
N PHE A 623 16.12 -16.30 -33.19
CA PHE A 623 16.20 -15.69 -31.86
C PHE A 623 15.45 -14.35 -31.82
N ILE A 624 15.59 -13.49 -32.83
CA ILE A 624 14.84 -12.23 -32.91
C ILE A 624 13.34 -12.50 -32.87
N LYS A 625 12.84 -13.46 -33.66
CA LYS A 625 11.43 -13.85 -33.66
C LYS A 625 10.96 -14.33 -32.29
N LEU A 626 11.75 -15.17 -31.62
CA LEU A 626 11.46 -15.68 -30.28
C LEU A 626 11.25 -14.51 -29.29
N VAL A 627 12.21 -13.57 -29.24
CA VAL A 627 12.11 -12.43 -28.32
C VAL A 627 10.93 -11.50 -28.68
N GLN A 628 10.71 -11.26 -29.99
CA GLN A 628 9.58 -10.45 -30.44
C GLN A 628 8.23 -11.08 -30.06
N GLU A 629 8.11 -12.41 -30.12
CA GLU A 629 6.93 -13.14 -29.66
C GLU A 629 6.73 -13.00 -28.14
N ASP A 630 7.78 -13.17 -27.34
CA ASP A 630 7.73 -12.98 -25.89
C ASP A 630 7.35 -11.53 -25.52
N VAL A 631 7.84 -10.55 -26.26
CA VAL A 631 7.48 -9.13 -26.09
C VAL A 631 6.00 -8.90 -26.45
N ALA A 632 5.54 -9.45 -27.55
CA ALA A 632 4.16 -9.27 -28.05
C ALA A 632 3.14 -9.94 -27.11
N THR A 633 3.45 -11.13 -26.60
CA THR A 633 2.62 -11.89 -25.67
C THR A 633 2.81 -11.50 -24.21
N ARG A 634 3.78 -10.62 -23.91
CA ARG A 634 4.20 -10.22 -22.55
C ARG A 634 4.62 -11.39 -21.67
N ARG A 635 5.08 -12.46 -22.26
CA ARG A 635 5.49 -13.68 -21.58
C ARG A 635 6.66 -13.40 -20.63
N ASN A 636 6.58 -13.98 -19.43
CA ASN A 636 7.73 -14.03 -18.53
C ASN A 636 8.60 -15.23 -18.88
N VAL A 637 9.90 -15.00 -19.18
CA VAL A 637 10.83 -16.07 -19.57
C VAL A 637 11.08 -17.10 -18.45
N ASN A 638 10.76 -16.77 -17.20
CA ASN A 638 10.81 -17.73 -16.09
C ASN A 638 9.78 -18.86 -16.22
N GLU A 639 8.76 -18.69 -17.08
CA GLU A 639 7.68 -19.65 -17.35
C GLU A 639 7.96 -20.54 -18.58
N ILE A 640 9.16 -20.43 -19.17
CA ILE A 640 9.58 -21.30 -20.27
C ILE A 640 9.92 -22.67 -19.66
N GLU A 641 9.07 -23.69 -19.90
CA GLU A 641 9.31 -25.08 -19.50
C GLU A 641 10.43 -25.77 -20.30
#